data_2567a0464a9a0623e739161ddb39cd71
#
_entry.id   2567a0464a9a0623e739161ddb39cd71
#
_cell.length_a   1.000
_cell.length_b   1.000
_cell.length_c   1.000
_cell.angle_alpha   90.00
_cell.angle_beta   90.00
_cell.angle_gamma   90.00
#
_symmetry.space_group_name_H-M   'P 1'
#
loop_
_entity.id
_entity.type
_entity.pdbx_description
1 polymer ?
#
loop_
_entity_poly.entity_id
_entity_poly.type
_entity_poly.pdbx_seq_one_letter_code
_entity_poly.pdbx_strand_id
1 'polypeptide(L)'
;MIEGRRVWLASGRVPYARVPRSQWAARIQAAKNAGLNTIETPVFWSRHEPRPGRFDFTGENDLRNFVDLVGKAGMYCILGLGPYVGSDWDFGGLPAYLRESASVNFRTNNHTYLEACSRFISAVADQIRGWQVTAPGTGGPIILLQCESEWTCGHDTLSTQYLGELTRYIRESGLSVPIVNSNDLWQNVEGQIDGWSGGDNMLATMRQLASVRQGQPRMVIDFAFGHSDMWGHEPLPVLSPRTVEQRLAEILAGGGQFNITTFAGGTNFGFFGGRTDDGPSTFATHAADRGCAIDQTGGVTDVYGAIKRVATAATKFGRVFASLDPVYQPVSIKPGAGEVVKGGKSKAVGKAGASPSNGASVVHATGTQGGVAFVFAPDLATGEQISTTLLLGDGNELPVPLGEQPVAWCLLGVNVSPRCHMEYANLSALGVTNSAGGSVAVFFGPAGSRAMFSINGSPMEAMVPTEEEPEVLQHEGLTIVIVRTQDTDIVAFADDAVLMGVKGMSASGAPIAMNGAKTYLRITGDGKTREVAFEQSKTKARAPKIEMDSWRAAHQHDYVRGESPRFAVISKVQGLAALGAPYGYGWYRFALDNKKAGSVQVDPGVAGDRLHVFSDGKPVGLMGVGPGATPQMDLGLKKGEQTVVILAENLGRFAGGMNVGEPKGLVDDLFSVSAIKLGKLQRTAGTPVPLLAFKSPIWDVADGDASMSDRAGYTFKLAGKQQVIVRISTPPTAGLMILNDKPIAYLDRSGPTCVMLPSDHLQKGNNTLELTVVTPEQVGEELAASAESMEVFIVDAGLSQEAEVAFAKWEAPDASAYLPLSKAGVAAGQPAWFKCEFTLDAATMAVFFEPKGLTKGQMFVNGKHVGRYFVATKAGKVVPPQERYYIPEMFLKPAGEANELLVFDEHGATPTKAKISL
;
A
#
# COMPACT_ATOMS: atom_id res chain seq x y z
N MET A 1 1.94 28.32 2.26
CA MET A 1 3.04 29.12 1.66
C MET A 1 4.37 28.55 2.12
N ILE A 2 5.34 28.42 1.22
CA ILE A 2 6.70 28.00 1.53
C ILE A 2 7.60 29.21 1.19
N GLU A 3 8.40 29.67 2.14
CA GLU A 3 9.27 30.85 1.97
C GLU A 3 8.55 32.10 1.41
N GLY A 4 7.31 32.32 1.86
CA GLY A 4 6.49 33.44 1.40
C GLY A 4 5.85 33.28 0.02
N ARG A 5 6.07 32.19 -0.68
CA ARG A 5 5.47 31.88 -1.99
C ARG A 5 4.34 30.88 -1.85
N ARG A 6 3.25 31.08 -2.60
CA ARG A 6 2.24 30.05 -2.77
C ARG A 6 2.83 28.94 -3.65
N VAL A 7 2.82 27.72 -3.13
CA VAL A 7 3.26 26.52 -3.86
C VAL A 7 2.09 25.55 -3.92
N TRP A 8 1.86 24.99 -5.09
CA TRP A 8 0.94 23.91 -5.27
C TRP A 8 1.74 22.58 -5.18
N LEU A 9 1.28 21.64 -4.33
CA LEU A 9 2.00 20.40 -4.09
C LEU A 9 1.41 19.25 -4.91
N ALA A 10 2.20 18.72 -5.83
CA ALA A 10 1.97 17.45 -6.49
C ALA A 10 2.95 16.45 -5.87
N SER A 11 2.46 15.59 -4.98
CA SER A 11 3.28 14.67 -4.21
C SER A 11 3.03 13.23 -4.61
N GLY A 12 4.06 12.39 -4.43
CA GLY A 12 3.95 10.94 -4.58
C GLY A 12 4.84 10.19 -3.60
N ARG A 13 4.31 9.09 -3.04
CA ARG A 13 5.01 8.23 -2.11
C ARG A 13 6.09 7.41 -2.81
N VAL A 14 7.33 7.55 -2.34
CA VAL A 14 8.47 6.70 -2.67
C VAL A 14 8.99 6.10 -1.36
N PRO A 15 8.57 4.87 -1.00
CA PRO A 15 8.94 4.26 0.27
C PRO A 15 10.39 3.77 0.23
N TYR A 16 11.35 4.55 0.74
CA TYR A 16 12.78 4.23 0.67
C TYR A 16 13.12 2.84 1.23
N ALA A 17 12.39 2.36 2.22
CA ALA A 17 12.62 1.04 2.82
C ALA A 17 12.23 -0.15 1.92
N ARG A 18 11.41 0.10 0.87
CA ARG A 18 11.01 -0.88 -0.14
C ARG A 18 11.80 -0.78 -1.45
N VAL A 19 12.65 0.23 -1.57
CA VAL A 19 13.46 0.49 -2.76
C VAL A 19 14.93 0.34 -2.40
N PRO A 20 15.74 -0.40 -3.16
CA PRO A 20 17.18 -0.48 -2.94
C PRO A 20 17.82 0.91 -2.92
N ARG A 21 18.75 1.15 -1.97
CA ARG A 21 19.43 2.45 -1.83
C ARG A 21 20.06 2.94 -3.13
N SER A 22 20.65 2.06 -3.91
CA SER A 22 21.27 2.38 -5.20
C SER A 22 20.27 2.96 -6.21
N GLN A 23 18.98 2.71 -6.05
CA GLN A 23 17.90 3.16 -6.93
C GLN A 23 17.14 4.39 -6.42
N TRP A 24 17.42 4.88 -5.20
CA TRP A 24 16.69 6.03 -4.64
C TRP A 24 16.71 7.25 -5.54
N ALA A 25 17.91 7.64 -6.01
CA ALA A 25 18.07 8.80 -6.91
C ALA A 25 17.29 8.61 -8.23
N ALA A 26 17.27 7.40 -8.78
CA ALA A 26 16.54 7.10 -10.02
C ALA A 26 15.01 7.18 -9.80
N ARG A 27 14.49 6.69 -8.65
CA ARG A 27 13.05 6.79 -8.33
C ARG A 27 12.62 8.25 -8.11
N ILE A 28 13.42 9.02 -7.39
CA ILE A 28 13.18 10.47 -7.18
C ILE A 28 13.19 11.20 -8.51
N GLN A 29 14.15 10.92 -9.38
CA GLN A 29 14.21 11.53 -10.71
C GLN A 29 13.02 11.14 -11.60
N ALA A 30 12.56 9.89 -11.53
CA ALA A 30 11.38 9.44 -12.26
C ALA A 30 10.10 10.17 -11.74
N ALA A 31 9.98 10.40 -10.45
CA ALA A 31 8.88 11.19 -9.87
C ALA A 31 8.93 12.66 -10.37
N LYS A 32 10.12 13.26 -10.43
CA LYS A 32 10.31 14.60 -11.02
C LYS A 32 9.91 14.64 -12.49
N ASN A 33 10.27 13.63 -13.27
CA ASN A 33 9.90 13.50 -14.68
C ASN A 33 8.39 13.30 -14.89
N ALA A 34 7.68 12.77 -13.89
CA ALA A 34 6.21 12.72 -13.85
C ALA A 34 5.56 14.07 -13.48
N GLY A 35 6.34 15.14 -13.34
CA GLY A 35 5.84 16.46 -12.98
C GLY A 35 5.60 16.66 -11.48
N LEU A 36 5.91 15.69 -10.63
CA LEU A 36 5.83 15.85 -9.18
C LEU A 36 6.90 16.83 -8.69
N ASN A 37 6.57 17.63 -7.68
CA ASN A 37 7.51 18.55 -7.02
C ASN A 37 7.77 18.19 -5.56
N THR A 38 7.13 17.14 -5.07
CA THR A 38 7.21 16.70 -3.68
C THR A 38 7.28 15.18 -3.63
N ILE A 39 8.14 14.65 -2.77
CA ILE A 39 8.22 13.23 -2.42
C ILE A 39 7.66 13.03 -1.02
N GLU A 40 6.74 12.11 -0.85
CA GLU A 40 6.40 11.59 0.47
C GLU A 40 7.12 10.26 0.70
N THR A 41 7.60 10.05 1.93
CA THR A 41 8.19 8.78 2.32
C THR A 41 7.84 8.43 3.77
N PRO A 42 7.35 7.18 4.05
CA PRO A 42 7.06 6.74 5.39
C PRO A 42 8.31 6.25 6.11
N VAL A 43 8.38 6.50 7.42
CA VAL A 43 9.42 5.99 8.32
C VAL A 43 8.87 4.78 9.05
N PHE A 44 9.24 3.58 8.63
CA PHE A 44 8.81 2.35 9.28
C PHE A 44 9.63 2.12 10.57
N TRP A 45 9.02 2.31 11.72
CA TRP A 45 9.68 2.18 13.02
C TRP A 45 10.37 0.83 13.22
N SER A 46 9.71 -0.28 12.86
CA SER A 46 10.26 -1.64 12.94
C SER A 46 11.57 -1.83 12.16
N ARG A 47 11.80 -1.02 11.13
CA ARG A 47 13.02 -1.03 10.31
C ARG A 47 14.19 -0.37 11.03
N HIS A 48 13.92 0.66 11.82
CA HIS A 48 14.92 1.47 12.48
C HIS A 48 15.21 1.03 13.92
N GLU A 49 14.25 0.44 14.63
CA GLU A 49 14.40 -0.04 16.00
C GLU A 49 14.01 -1.52 16.10
N PRO A 50 14.84 -2.45 15.60
CA PRO A 50 14.54 -3.89 15.66
C PRO A 50 14.53 -4.46 17.08
N ARG A 51 15.14 -3.74 18.04
CA ARG A 51 15.17 -4.05 19.47
C ARG A 51 15.07 -2.76 20.28
N PRO A 52 14.45 -2.78 21.48
CA PRO A 52 14.28 -1.58 22.29
C PRO A 52 15.57 -0.78 22.47
N GLY A 53 15.54 0.49 22.11
CA GLY A 53 16.68 1.42 22.25
C GLY A 53 17.84 1.20 21.28
N ARG A 54 17.74 0.26 20.34
CA ARG A 54 18.79 0.02 19.35
C ARG A 54 18.34 0.49 17.97
N PHE A 55 18.68 1.74 17.68
CA PHE A 55 18.36 2.38 16.42
C PHE A 55 19.44 2.15 15.36
N ASP A 56 18.99 1.93 14.12
CA ASP A 56 19.84 1.83 12.92
C ASP A 56 19.33 2.77 11.83
N PHE A 57 20.15 3.76 11.48
CA PHE A 57 19.96 4.72 10.39
C PHE A 57 21.10 4.63 9.38
N THR A 58 21.66 3.47 9.16
CA THR A 58 22.80 3.25 8.25
C THR A 58 22.43 2.40 7.04
N GLY A 59 23.23 2.44 5.98
CA GLY A 59 23.04 1.62 4.78
C GLY A 59 21.67 1.83 4.16
N GLU A 60 20.87 0.76 4.06
CA GLU A 60 19.51 0.78 3.52
C GLU A 60 18.49 1.51 4.43
N ASN A 61 18.90 1.87 5.64
CA ASN A 61 18.10 2.60 6.62
C ASN A 61 18.51 4.08 6.72
N ASP A 62 19.35 4.59 5.84
CA ASP A 62 19.91 5.95 5.88
C ASP A 62 18.87 7.00 5.41
N LEU A 63 17.92 7.28 6.31
CA LEU A 63 16.85 8.27 6.10
C LEU A 63 17.39 9.64 5.72
N ARG A 64 18.48 10.08 6.39
CA ARG A 64 19.12 11.39 6.13
C ARG A 64 19.57 11.49 4.69
N ASN A 65 20.25 10.46 4.17
CA ASN A 65 20.69 10.45 2.79
C ASN A 65 19.52 10.44 1.79
N PHE A 66 18.42 9.72 2.10
CA PHE A 66 17.24 9.76 1.23
C PHE A 66 16.65 11.18 1.14
N VAL A 67 16.46 11.84 2.29
CA VAL A 67 15.96 13.23 2.35
C VAL A 67 16.91 14.20 1.63
N ASP A 68 18.21 14.03 1.79
CA ASP A 68 19.23 14.83 1.08
C ASP A 68 19.14 14.67 -0.45
N LEU A 69 18.91 13.44 -0.94
CA LEU A 69 18.70 13.18 -2.37
C LEU A 69 17.44 13.87 -2.90
N VAL A 70 16.35 13.91 -2.13
CA VAL A 70 15.14 14.66 -2.49
C VAL A 70 15.45 16.15 -2.63
N GLY A 71 16.16 16.73 -1.66
CA GLY A 71 16.61 18.15 -1.72
C GLY A 71 17.54 18.44 -2.90
N LYS A 72 18.51 17.57 -3.18
CA LYS A 72 19.42 17.69 -4.34
C LYS A 72 18.69 17.61 -5.69
N ALA A 73 17.58 16.89 -5.74
CA ALA A 73 16.71 16.86 -6.92
C ALA A 73 15.88 18.17 -7.09
N GLY A 74 15.93 19.09 -6.12
CA GLY A 74 15.15 20.33 -6.10
C GLY A 74 13.66 20.08 -5.80
N MET A 75 13.35 19.02 -5.05
CA MET A 75 11.99 18.64 -4.66
C MET A 75 11.78 18.85 -3.16
N TYR A 76 10.53 19.05 -2.76
CA TYR A 76 10.12 19.07 -1.36
C TYR A 76 9.92 17.64 -0.82
N CYS A 77 9.88 17.52 0.51
CA CYS A 77 9.65 16.25 1.20
C CYS A 77 8.50 16.37 2.20
N ILE A 78 7.58 15.41 2.14
CA ILE A 78 6.63 15.09 3.21
C ILE A 78 7.17 13.85 3.91
N LEU A 79 7.35 13.89 5.23
CA LEU A 79 7.82 12.75 5.98
C LEU A 79 6.68 12.10 6.74
N GLY A 80 6.33 10.87 6.37
CA GLY A 80 5.40 10.04 7.12
C GLY A 80 6.06 9.54 8.41
N LEU A 81 6.03 10.39 9.44
CA LEU A 81 6.76 10.14 10.69
C LEU A 81 6.20 8.95 11.48
N GLY A 82 4.90 8.67 11.34
CA GLY A 82 4.22 7.66 12.15
C GLY A 82 3.85 8.19 13.54
N PRO A 83 3.93 7.35 14.60
CA PRO A 83 4.63 6.05 14.76
C PRO A 83 4.07 4.86 13.97
N TYR A 84 2.78 4.86 13.68
CA TYR A 84 2.13 3.87 12.82
C TYR A 84 1.93 4.47 11.41
N VAL A 85 2.21 3.68 10.37
CA VAL A 85 2.14 4.12 8.97
C VAL A 85 1.32 3.18 8.04
N GLY A 86 0.85 2.03 8.53
CA GLY A 86 0.04 1.09 7.75
C GLY A 86 0.81 0.50 6.54
N SER A 87 0.36 0.81 5.33
CA SER A 87 1.04 0.52 4.04
C SER A 87 1.33 -0.96 3.75
N ASP A 88 0.47 -1.90 4.10
CA ASP A 88 0.68 -3.36 3.96
C ASP A 88 1.99 -3.87 4.63
N TRP A 89 2.59 -3.07 5.51
CA TRP A 89 3.80 -3.42 6.23
C TRP A 89 3.48 -4.21 7.50
N ASP A 90 4.32 -5.19 7.84
CA ASP A 90 4.14 -5.99 9.05
C ASP A 90 3.89 -5.09 10.27
N PHE A 91 2.80 -5.34 10.99
CA PHE A 91 2.37 -4.57 12.16
C PHE A 91 2.14 -3.07 11.89
N GLY A 92 1.84 -2.67 10.63
CA GLY A 92 1.69 -1.25 10.26
C GLY A 92 2.95 -0.41 10.48
N GLY A 93 4.12 -1.03 10.52
CA GLY A 93 5.41 -0.39 10.75
C GLY A 93 5.88 -0.37 12.20
N LEU A 94 5.05 -0.77 13.15
CA LEU A 94 5.42 -0.88 14.55
C LEU A 94 6.43 -2.03 14.79
N PRO A 95 7.37 -1.91 15.74
CA PRO A 95 8.33 -2.97 15.99
C PRO A 95 7.72 -4.15 16.77
N ALA A 96 8.08 -5.35 16.37
CA ALA A 96 7.51 -6.59 16.92
C ALA A 96 7.76 -6.80 18.42
N TYR A 97 8.82 -6.18 18.99
CA TYR A 97 9.09 -6.29 20.42
C TYR A 97 7.99 -5.67 21.31
N LEU A 98 7.20 -4.73 20.77
CA LEU A 98 6.05 -4.19 21.50
C LEU A 98 5.03 -5.28 21.86
N ARG A 99 5.04 -6.42 21.16
CA ARG A 99 4.21 -7.60 21.46
C ARG A 99 4.79 -8.55 22.51
N GLU A 100 5.97 -8.29 23.04
CA GLU A 100 6.53 -9.08 24.13
C GLU A 100 5.74 -8.90 25.45
N SER A 101 5.07 -7.76 25.60
CA SER A 101 4.23 -7.46 26.75
C SER A 101 2.75 -7.40 26.38
N ALA A 102 1.93 -8.17 27.10
CA ALA A 102 0.47 -8.13 26.97
C ALA A 102 -0.17 -6.82 27.47
N SER A 103 0.57 -6.01 28.24
CA SER A 103 0.04 -4.75 28.81
C SER A 103 0.11 -3.56 27.84
N VAL A 104 0.71 -3.72 26.66
CA VAL A 104 0.82 -2.64 25.67
C VAL A 104 -0.39 -2.62 24.76
N ASN A 105 -1.14 -1.53 24.81
CA ASN A 105 -2.21 -1.22 23.87
C ASN A 105 -1.70 -0.24 22.84
N PHE A 106 -1.67 -0.66 21.60
CA PHE A 106 -1.12 0.13 20.47
C PHE A 106 -2.10 1.19 20.02
N ARG A 107 -1.56 2.31 19.47
CA ARG A 107 -2.33 3.41 18.92
C ARG A 107 -3.35 3.99 19.91
N THR A 108 -2.98 4.02 21.18
CA THR A 108 -3.79 4.54 22.28
C THR A 108 -2.94 5.40 23.22
N ASN A 109 -3.55 5.97 24.26
CA ASN A 109 -2.88 6.69 25.33
C ASN A 109 -2.19 5.79 26.37
N ASN A 110 -1.92 4.53 26.01
CA ASN A 110 -1.17 3.60 26.86
C ASN A 110 0.23 4.16 27.16
N HIS A 111 0.58 4.33 28.45
CA HIS A 111 1.81 4.97 28.88
C HIS A 111 3.08 4.31 28.30
N THR A 112 3.18 2.98 28.37
CA THR A 112 4.33 2.24 27.86
C THR A 112 4.48 2.40 26.34
N TYR A 113 3.37 2.43 25.63
CA TYR A 113 3.38 2.68 24.17
C TYR A 113 3.81 4.12 23.85
N LEU A 114 3.27 5.11 24.57
CA LEU A 114 3.62 6.52 24.39
C LEU A 114 5.09 6.82 24.71
N GLU A 115 5.67 6.21 25.74
CA GLU A 115 7.11 6.31 26.03
C GLU A 115 7.96 5.76 24.87
N ALA A 116 7.57 4.63 24.30
CA ALA A 116 8.25 4.06 23.15
C ALA A 116 8.12 4.98 21.92
N CYS A 117 6.93 5.55 21.67
CA CYS A 117 6.71 6.53 20.59
C CYS A 117 7.61 7.78 20.76
N SER A 118 7.71 8.31 21.99
CA SER A 118 8.56 9.47 22.27
C SER A 118 10.04 9.20 21.94
N ARG A 119 10.56 8.03 22.35
CA ARG A 119 11.94 7.63 22.00
C ARG A 119 12.15 7.52 20.49
N PHE A 120 11.21 6.90 19.79
CA PHE A 120 11.28 6.77 18.34
C PHE A 120 11.25 8.12 17.63
N ILE A 121 10.29 9.00 17.99
CA ILE A 121 10.18 10.35 17.42
C ILE A 121 11.46 11.14 17.64
N SER A 122 12.04 11.09 18.85
CA SER A 122 13.31 11.75 19.16
C SER A 122 14.46 11.22 18.32
N ALA A 123 14.58 9.91 18.15
CA ALA A 123 15.63 9.28 17.34
C ALA A 123 15.52 9.67 15.86
N VAL A 124 14.31 9.73 15.31
CA VAL A 124 14.07 10.21 13.93
C VAL A 124 14.39 11.70 13.84
N ALA A 125 13.94 12.50 14.80
CA ALA A 125 14.22 13.95 14.82
C ALA A 125 15.73 14.26 14.80
N ASP A 126 16.55 13.48 15.49
CA ASP A 126 18.01 13.61 15.46
C ASP A 126 18.61 13.40 14.05
N GLN A 127 17.95 12.63 13.19
CA GLN A 127 18.38 12.46 11.81
C GLN A 127 17.98 13.63 10.92
N ILE A 128 16.81 14.26 11.15
CA ILE A 128 16.16 15.13 10.16
C ILE A 128 15.98 16.60 10.62
N ARG A 129 16.26 16.93 11.88
CA ARG A 129 16.00 18.27 12.44
C ARG A 129 16.60 19.40 11.59
N GLY A 130 17.81 19.20 11.05
CA GLY A 130 18.49 20.16 10.17
C GLY A 130 17.99 20.18 8.72
N TRP A 131 17.12 19.25 8.33
CA TRP A 131 16.58 19.12 6.96
C TRP A 131 15.17 19.68 6.79
N GLN A 132 14.63 20.36 7.80
CA GLN A 132 13.36 21.08 7.68
C GLN A 132 13.55 22.39 6.89
N VAL A 133 12.52 22.80 6.13
CA VAL A 133 12.56 24.11 5.44
C VAL A 133 12.68 25.29 6.43
N THR A 134 12.29 25.08 7.67
CA THR A 134 12.40 26.05 8.78
C THR A 134 13.73 26.00 9.52
N ALA A 135 14.63 25.11 9.17
CA ALA A 135 15.94 24.98 9.82
C ALA A 135 16.81 26.23 9.54
N PRO A 136 17.62 26.69 10.51
CA PRO A 136 18.53 27.81 10.31
C PRO A 136 19.52 27.58 9.16
N GLY A 137 19.83 28.62 8.41
CA GLY A 137 20.73 28.57 7.26
C GLY A 137 19.99 28.42 5.95
N THR A 138 20.38 27.45 5.13
CA THR A 138 19.75 27.22 3.80
C THR A 138 18.40 26.51 3.84
N GLY A 139 17.98 26.05 5.02
CA GLY A 139 16.82 25.17 5.15
C GLY A 139 17.04 23.78 4.51
N GLY A 140 16.02 22.94 4.55
CA GLY A 140 16.02 21.61 3.94
C GLY A 140 14.72 21.32 3.16
N PRO A 141 14.59 20.15 2.55
CA PRO A 141 13.42 19.84 1.73
C PRO A 141 12.17 19.50 2.52
N ILE A 142 12.25 19.17 3.82
CA ILE A 142 11.09 18.75 4.60
C ILE A 142 10.16 19.93 4.88
N ILE A 143 8.92 19.85 4.36
CA ILE A 143 7.90 20.90 4.48
C ILE A 143 6.70 20.50 5.34
N LEU A 144 6.44 19.19 5.46
CA LEU A 144 5.32 18.62 6.24
C LEU A 144 5.75 17.33 6.92
N LEU A 145 5.14 17.03 8.06
CA LEU A 145 5.21 15.73 8.74
C LEU A 145 3.80 15.14 8.76
N GLN A 146 3.65 13.89 8.36
CA GLN A 146 2.41 13.14 8.60
C GLN A 146 2.53 12.42 9.94
N CYS A 147 1.60 12.69 10.86
CA CYS A 147 1.51 12.07 12.16
C CYS A 147 0.39 11.04 12.15
N GLU A 148 0.72 9.78 12.46
CA GLU A 148 -0.19 8.66 12.37
C GLU A 148 -0.73 8.40 10.94
N SER A 149 -1.51 7.35 10.77
CA SER A 149 -2.19 7.05 9.52
C SER A 149 -3.60 6.55 9.82
N GLU A 150 -4.61 7.23 9.27
CA GLU A 150 -6.03 6.83 9.34
C GLU A 150 -6.47 6.49 10.79
N TRP A 151 -6.12 7.34 11.75
CA TRP A 151 -6.56 7.14 13.12
C TRP A 151 -7.91 7.83 13.36
N THR A 152 -8.93 7.06 13.65
CA THR A 152 -10.27 7.56 13.96
C THR A 152 -10.86 6.77 15.11
N CYS A 153 -11.54 7.42 16.05
CA CYS A 153 -12.20 6.75 17.18
C CYS A 153 -13.41 7.50 17.68
N GLY A 154 -14.07 8.36 17.15
CA GLY A 154 -15.32 8.99 17.60
C GLY A 154 -15.32 9.64 18.99
N HIS A 155 -14.20 9.62 19.72
CA HIS A 155 -14.06 10.19 21.05
C HIS A 155 -12.99 11.28 21.09
N ASP A 156 -13.38 12.55 21.19
CA ASP A 156 -12.46 13.68 21.22
C ASP A 156 -11.44 13.61 22.36
N THR A 157 -11.84 13.10 23.51
CA THR A 157 -10.95 12.95 24.68
C THR A 157 -9.82 11.97 24.38
N LEU A 158 -10.10 10.81 23.77
CA LEU A 158 -9.08 9.84 23.37
C LEU A 158 -8.16 10.39 22.28
N SER A 159 -8.73 11.12 21.34
CA SER A 159 -7.96 11.82 20.31
C SER A 159 -6.95 12.79 20.91
N THR A 160 -7.39 13.65 21.82
CA THR A 160 -6.52 14.61 22.50
C THR A 160 -5.44 13.92 23.31
N GLN A 161 -5.78 12.86 24.04
CA GLN A 161 -4.84 12.10 24.89
C GLN A 161 -3.79 11.32 24.10
N TYR A 162 -4.08 10.91 22.87
CA TYR A 162 -3.15 10.15 22.03
C TYR A 162 -2.48 11.04 20.98
N LEU A 163 -3.25 11.58 20.04
CA LEU A 163 -2.69 12.39 18.94
C LEU A 163 -2.13 13.72 19.41
N GLY A 164 -2.71 14.29 20.48
CA GLY A 164 -2.18 15.48 21.14
C GLY A 164 -0.81 15.23 21.77
N GLU A 165 -0.63 14.08 22.45
CA GLU A 165 0.67 13.68 22.99
C GLU A 165 1.73 13.45 21.88
N LEU A 166 1.36 12.79 20.77
CA LEU A 166 2.26 12.64 19.64
C LEU A 166 2.68 14.01 19.06
N THR A 167 1.71 14.94 18.92
CA THR A 167 1.98 16.31 18.49
C THR A 167 2.97 17.01 19.42
N ARG A 168 2.79 16.86 20.73
CA ARG A 168 3.69 17.40 21.74
C ARG A 168 5.11 16.84 21.61
N TYR A 169 5.26 15.51 21.50
CA TYR A 169 6.58 14.87 21.32
C TYR A 169 7.29 15.34 20.05
N ILE A 170 6.56 15.49 18.94
CA ILE A 170 7.11 16.03 17.69
C ILE A 170 7.66 17.42 17.91
N ARG A 171 6.91 18.32 18.57
CA ARG A 171 7.34 19.69 18.84
C ARG A 171 8.51 19.78 19.82
N GLU A 172 8.47 19.02 20.91
CA GLU A 172 9.55 18.93 21.90
C GLU A 172 10.85 18.40 21.30
N SER A 173 10.76 17.53 20.27
CA SER A 173 11.93 17.03 19.52
C SER A 173 12.54 18.07 18.56
N GLY A 174 12.02 19.30 18.50
CA GLY A 174 12.53 20.39 17.66
C GLY A 174 12.08 20.31 16.20
N LEU A 175 11.00 19.61 15.92
CA LEU A 175 10.39 19.56 14.59
C LEU A 175 9.28 20.63 14.50
N SER A 176 9.50 21.66 13.66
CA SER A 176 8.72 22.88 13.61
C SER A 176 7.82 23.04 12.38
N VAL A 177 8.05 22.26 11.31
CA VAL A 177 7.19 22.29 10.12
C VAL A 177 5.76 21.85 10.46
N PRO A 178 4.73 22.24 9.69
CA PRO A 178 3.36 21.82 9.93
C PRO A 178 3.22 20.30 10.00
N ILE A 179 2.24 19.83 10.77
CA ILE A 179 1.86 18.42 10.88
C ILE A 179 0.53 18.24 10.15
N VAL A 180 0.42 17.20 9.35
CA VAL A 180 -0.81 16.78 8.69
C VAL A 180 -1.20 15.39 9.21
N ASN A 181 -2.49 15.12 9.34
CA ASN A 181 -3.04 13.80 9.61
C ASN A 181 -3.82 13.28 8.38
N SER A 182 -4.21 12.02 8.40
CA SER A 182 -5.08 11.39 7.41
C SER A 182 -6.37 10.86 8.07
N ASN A 183 -6.95 11.67 8.96
CA ASN A 183 -8.11 11.29 9.77
C ASN A 183 -9.44 11.73 9.14
N ASP A 184 -9.41 12.23 7.91
CA ASP A 184 -10.54 12.81 7.21
C ASP A 184 -11.12 14.01 8.03
N LEU A 185 -12.40 13.98 8.36
CA LEU A 185 -13.03 14.99 9.22
C LEU A 185 -13.50 14.42 10.57
N TRP A 186 -13.12 13.19 10.87
CA TRP A 186 -13.60 12.49 12.08
C TRP A 186 -12.98 13.03 13.37
N GLN A 187 -11.73 13.49 13.31
CA GLN A 187 -11.03 13.98 14.50
C GLN A 187 -10.35 15.31 14.21
N ASN A 188 -10.70 16.33 14.97
CA ASN A 188 -9.96 17.59 14.97
C ASN A 188 -8.83 17.51 16.01
N VAL A 189 -7.61 17.69 15.57
CA VAL A 189 -6.41 17.66 16.43
C VAL A 189 -5.76 19.03 16.41
N GLU A 190 -5.66 19.68 17.57
CA GLU A 190 -5.04 21.00 17.68
C GLU A 190 -3.57 20.94 17.20
N GLY A 191 -3.22 21.90 16.34
CA GLY A 191 -1.86 21.99 15.76
C GLY A 191 -1.59 21.07 14.58
N GLN A 192 -2.59 20.33 14.09
CA GLN A 192 -2.51 19.52 12.87
C GLN A 192 -3.41 20.06 11.77
N ILE A 193 -3.04 19.80 10.53
CA ILE A 193 -3.84 20.01 9.33
C ILE A 193 -4.63 18.73 9.07
N ASP A 194 -5.94 18.82 8.88
CA ASP A 194 -6.75 17.68 8.50
C ASP A 194 -6.56 17.34 7.02
N GLY A 195 -6.02 16.17 6.74
CA GLY A 195 -5.88 15.61 5.41
C GLY A 195 -6.91 14.49 5.17
N TRP A 196 -7.27 14.31 3.91
CA TRP A 196 -8.18 13.25 3.47
C TRP A 196 -7.42 11.99 3.06
N SER A 197 -8.00 10.82 3.39
CA SER A 197 -7.57 9.51 2.93
C SER A 197 -8.63 8.90 2.02
N GLY A 198 -8.22 8.35 0.88
CA GLY A 198 -9.11 7.72 -0.10
C GLY A 198 -9.08 8.37 -1.47
N GLY A 199 -9.82 7.80 -2.42
CA GLY A 199 -9.76 8.18 -3.83
C GLY A 199 -11.12 8.37 -4.53
N ASP A 200 -12.24 8.29 -3.81
CA ASP A 200 -13.57 8.38 -4.40
C ASP A 200 -14.22 9.76 -4.18
N ASN A 201 -15.04 10.18 -5.16
CA ASN A 201 -15.81 11.44 -5.08
C ASN A 201 -14.95 12.68 -4.74
N MET A 202 -13.77 12.80 -5.32
CA MET A 202 -12.76 13.79 -4.93
C MET A 202 -13.24 15.24 -5.01
N LEU A 203 -14.07 15.60 -5.98
CA LEU A 203 -14.62 16.94 -6.07
C LEU A 203 -15.55 17.28 -4.89
N ALA A 204 -16.40 16.35 -4.50
CA ALA A 204 -17.29 16.54 -3.34
C ALA A 204 -16.49 16.62 -2.04
N THR A 205 -15.48 15.76 -1.90
CA THR A 205 -14.55 15.74 -0.78
C THR A 205 -13.82 17.07 -0.61
N MET A 206 -13.27 17.64 -1.69
CA MET A 206 -12.59 18.95 -1.63
C MET A 206 -13.54 20.07 -1.22
N ARG A 207 -14.79 20.03 -1.69
CA ARG A 207 -15.84 20.99 -1.27
C ARG A 207 -16.19 20.84 0.21
N GLN A 208 -16.26 19.61 0.71
CA GLN A 208 -16.52 19.34 2.12
C GLN A 208 -15.38 19.84 3.01
N LEU A 209 -14.11 19.53 2.66
CA LEU A 209 -12.93 20.06 3.36
C LEU A 209 -12.93 21.59 3.39
N ALA A 210 -13.23 22.25 2.27
CA ALA A 210 -13.31 23.71 2.21
C ALA A 210 -14.37 24.30 3.14
N SER A 211 -15.52 23.63 3.25
CA SER A 211 -16.64 24.08 4.07
C SER A 211 -16.38 23.89 5.58
N VAL A 212 -15.80 22.76 5.97
CA VAL A 212 -15.61 22.39 7.38
C VAL A 212 -14.29 22.92 7.95
N ARG A 213 -13.23 22.99 7.16
CA ARG A 213 -11.88 23.42 7.58
C ARG A 213 -11.45 24.66 6.83
N GLN A 214 -12.15 25.76 7.09
CA GLN A 214 -11.81 27.06 6.52
C GLN A 214 -10.42 27.53 6.99
N GLY A 215 -9.60 28.02 6.05
CA GLY A 215 -8.26 28.52 6.36
C GLY A 215 -7.14 27.47 6.38
N GLN A 216 -7.47 26.17 6.21
CA GLN A 216 -6.49 25.11 5.99
C GLN A 216 -6.29 24.81 4.50
N PRO A 217 -5.10 24.34 4.07
CA PRO A 217 -4.94 23.81 2.72
C PRO A 217 -5.79 22.54 2.56
N ARG A 218 -6.49 22.43 1.43
CA ARG A 218 -7.20 21.20 1.07
C ARG A 218 -6.19 20.19 0.56
N MET A 219 -6.09 19.04 1.20
CA MET A 219 -5.09 18.03 0.84
C MET A 219 -5.65 16.63 0.94
N VAL A 220 -5.52 15.87 -0.14
CA VAL A 220 -5.65 14.42 -0.12
C VAL A 220 -4.26 13.87 0.18
N ILE A 221 -4.01 13.50 1.43
CA ILE A 221 -2.68 13.05 1.87
C ILE A 221 -2.45 11.57 1.57
N ASP A 222 -3.51 10.79 1.43
CA ASP A 222 -3.47 9.39 1.04
C ASP A 222 -4.44 9.12 -0.12
N PHE A 223 -4.06 9.55 -1.34
CA PHE A 223 -4.72 9.13 -2.57
C PHE A 223 -4.21 7.74 -2.95
N ALA A 224 -4.84 6.71 -2.36
CA ALA A 224 -4.36 5.35 -2.43
C ALA A 224 -4.86 4.62 -3.69
N PHE A 225 -3.94 4.06 -4.49
CA PHE A 225 -4.26 3.11 -5.56
C PHE A 225 -3.18 2.05 -5.80
N GLY A 226 -2.00 2.23 -5.24
CA GLY A 226 -0.92 1.23 -5.28
C GLY A 226 -0.85 0.41 -4.00
N HIS A 227 -0.75 -0.91 -4.11
CA HIS A 227 -0.77 -1.85 -2.98
C HIS A 227 0.03 -3.12 -3.28
N SER A 228 0.11 -4.02 -2.30
CA SER A 228 0.58 -5.39 -2.49
C SER A 228 -0.56 -6.29 -2.99
N ASP A 229 -0.25 -7.25 -3.85
CA ASP A 229 -1.15 -8.39 -4.05
C ASP A 229 -1.12 -9.33 -2.83
N MET A 230 -2.09 -10.25 -2.73
CA MET A 230 -2.24 -11.16 -1.60
C MET A 230 -2.08 -12.60 -2.03
N TRP A 231 -1.24 -13.39 -1.31
CA TRP A 231 -1.06 -14.80 -1.63
C TRP A 231 -2.35 -15.62 -1.47
N GLY A 232 -2.63 -16.44 -2.46
CA GLY A 232 -3.81 -17.30 -2.52
C GLY A 232 -5.04 -16.65 -3.14
N HIS A 233 -4.92 -15.40 -3.57
CA HIS A 233 -5.98 -14.64 -4.23
C HIS A 233 -5.59 -14.27 -5.66
N GLU A 234 -6.58 -14.05 -6.51
CA GLU A 234 -6.35 -13.42 -7.81
C GLU A 234 -5.82 -11.99 -7.59
N PRO A 235 -5.05 -11.45 -8.56
CA PRO A 235 -4.57 -10.09 -8.49
C PRO A 235 -5.69 -9.09 -8.24
N LEU A 236 -5.49 -8.18 -7.30
CA LEU A 236 -6.48 -7.16 -6.96
C LEU A 236 -6.75 -6.21 -8.13
N PRO A 237 -7.98 -5.71 -8.28
CA PRO A 237 -8.31 -4.70 -9.27
C PRO A 237 -7.45 -3.44 -9.08
N VAL A 238 -7.02 -2.85 -10.18
CA VAL A 238 -6.30 -1.57 -10.19
C VAL A 238 -7.13 -0.49 -10.86
N LEU A 239 -6.94 0.76 -10.45
CA LEU A 239 -7.56 1.88 -11.12
C LEU A 239 -7.00 2.02 -12.55
N SER A 240 -7.89 2.27 -13.50
CA SER A 240 -7.47 2.56 -14.87
C SER A 240 -6.74 3.91 -14.94
N PRO A 241 -5.80 4.10 -15.88
CA PRO A 241 -5.16 5.40 -16.11
C PRO A 241 -6.19 6.53 -16.28
N ARG A 242 -7.31 6.26 -16.97
CA ARG A 242 -8.42 7.16 -17.14
C ARG A 242 -9.04 7.60 -15.81
N THR A 243 -9.32 6.64 -14.91
CA THR A 243 -9.89 6.91 -13.59
C THR A 243 -8.92 7.73 -12.71
N VAL A 244 -7.63 7.40 -12.74
CA VAL A 244 -6.60 8.14 -12.00
C VAL A 244 -6.51 9.58 -12.48
N GLU A 245 -6.47 9.80 -13.80
CA GLU A 245 -6.42 11.14 -14.39
C GLU A 245 -7.64 11.98 -13.99
N GLN A 246 -8.85 11.40 -14.09
CA GLN A 246 -10.09 12.06 -13.71
C GLN A 246 -10.09 12.49 -12.24
N ARG A 247 -9.75 11.58 -11.32
CA ARG A 247 -9.78 11.86 -9.88
C ARG A 247 -8.75 12.89 -9.45
N LEU A 248 -7.54 12.84 -10.03
CA LEU A 248 -6.52 13.86 -9.80
C LEU A 248 -6.99 15.25 -10.31
N ALA A 249 -7.65 15.30 -11.47
CA ALA A 249 -8.24 16.54 -11.98
C ALA A 249 -9.42 17.03 -11.13
N GLU A 250 -10.22 16.16 -10.53
CA GLU A 250 -11.28 16.51 -9.57
C GLU A 250 -10.71 17.18 -8.31
N ILE A 251 -9.57 16.68 -7.80
CA ILE A 251 -8.87 17.32 -6.66
C ILE A 251 -8.42 18.71 -7.04
N LEU A 252 -7.79 18.88 -8.22
CA LEU A 252 -7.39 20.18 -8.74
C LEU A 252 -8.56 21.14 -8.91
N ALA A 253 -9.64 20.68 -9.55
CA ALA A 253 -10.85 21.47 -9.80
C ALA A 253 -11.52 21.92 -8.49
N GLY A 254 -11.38 21.13 -7.43
CA GLY A 254 -11.82 21.47 -6.06
C GLY A 254 -10.85 22.37 -5.30
N GLY A 255 -9.75 22.84 -5.92
CA GLY A 255 -8.72 23.67 -5.28
C GLY A 255 -7.85 22.91 -4.27
N GLY A 256 -7.80 21.58 -4.40
CA GLY A 256 -7.05 20.69 -3.53
C GLY A 256 -5.66 20.33 -4.05
N GLN A 257 -4.85 19.76 -3.19
CA GLN A 257 -3.53 19.21 -3.45
C GLN A 257 -3.55 17.70 -3.21
N PHE A 258 -2.62 16.95 -3.79
CA PHE A 258 -2.60 15.50 -3.64
C PHE A 258 -1.23 14.92 -3.26
N ASN A 259 -1.27 13.82 -2.54
CA ASN A 259 -0.17 12.87 -2.38
C ASN A 259 -0.62 11.48 -2.85
N ILE A 260 0.04 10.97 -3.88
CA ILE A 260 -0.29 9.66 -4.47
C ILE A 260 0.37 8.55 -3.65
N THR A 261 -0.43 7.69 -3.05
CA THR A 261 0.04 6.55 -2.25
C THR A 261 -0.45 5.22 -2.85
N THR A 262 0.41 4.41 -3.44
CA THR A 262 1.87 4.52 -3.58
C THR A 262 2.22 4.89 -5.02
N PHE A 263 3.01 5.95 -5.23
CA PHE A 263 3.48 6.34 -6.57
C PHE A 263 4.54 5.37 -7.10
N ALA A 264 5.60 5.13 -6.31
CA ALA A 264 6.61 4.13 -6.64
C ALA A 264 6.41 2.90 -5.76
N GLY A 265 6.13 1.78 -6.38
CA GLY A 265 6.13 0.50 -5.73
C GLY A 265 7.52 0.05 -5.30
N GLY A 266 7.59 -1.11 -4.68
CA GLY A 266 8.84 -1.67 -4.20
C GLY A 266 8.67 -3.12 -3.78
N THR A 267 9.51 -3.56 -2.85
CA THR A 267 9.59 -4.95 -2.42
C THR A 267 9.43 -5.04 -0.90
N ASN A 268 8.61 -5.97 -0.44
CA ASN A 268 8.50 -6.34 0.96
C ASN A 268 9.68 -7.23 1.36
N PHE A 269 10.87 -6.62 1.48
CA PHE A 269 12.10 -7.36 1.82
C PHE A 269 12.00 -8.06 3.17
N GLY A 270 12.69 -9.17 3.29
CA GLY A 270 12.77 -9.91 4.53
C GLY A 270 11.40 -10.40 5.01
N PHE A 271 11.02 -10.03 6.23
CA PHE A 271 9.77 -10.41 6.87
C PHE A 271 8.73 -9.28 6.92
N PHE A 272 8.95 -8.18 6.19
CA PHE A 272 8.18 -6.96 6.39
C PHE A 272 6.86 -6.86 5.61
N GLY A 273 6.54 -7.80 4.74
CA GLY A 273 5.18 -7.90 4.20
C GLY A 273 4.18 -8.18 5.32
N GLY A 274 3.14 -7.38 5.42
CA GLY A 274 2.12 -7.48 6.45
C GLY A 274 0.93 -8.33 6.03
N ARG A 275 -0.18 -8.10 6.71
CA ARG A 275 -1.48 -8.69 6.48
C ARG A 275 -2.53 -7.59 6.46
N THR A 276 -3.45 -7.61 5.51
CA THR A 276 -4.55 -6.64 5.48
C THR A 276 -5.76 -7.16 6.26
N ASP A 277 -6.66 -6.25 6.62
CA ASP A 277 -7.92 -6.53 7.33
C ASP A 277 -9.12 -6.72 6.38
N ASP A 278 -8.88 -6.77 5.06
CA ASP A 278 -9.92 -6.87 4.03
C ASP A 278 -10.49 -8.29 3.85
N GLY A 279 -10.10 -9.24 4.67
CA GLY A 279 -10.61 -10.62 4.62
C GLY A 279 -9.67 -11.68 5.18
N PRO A 280 -10.11 -12.95 5.22
CA PRO A 280 -9.32 -14.05 5.74
C PRO A 280 -8.10 -14.32 4.86
N SER A 281 -6.96 -14.62 5.48
CA SER A 281 -5.74 -15.04 4.79
C SER A 281 -5.14 -14.02 3.82
N THR A 282 -5.27 -12.74 4.10
CA THR A 282 -4.80 -11.62 3.29
C THR A 282 -3.35 -11.26 3.57
N PHE A 283 -2.43 -12.14 3.22
CA PHE A 283 -0.98 -11.94 3.42
C PHE A 283 -0.33 -11.31 2.19
N ALA A 284 0.33 -10.17 2.39
CA ALA A 284 0.97 -9.41 1.32
C ALA A 284 2.09 -10.21 0.63
N THR A 285 2.12 -10.18 -0.69
CA THR A 285 3.16 -10.77 -1.52
C THR A 285 4.52 -10.10 -1.31
N HIS A 286 5.57 -10.67 -1.88
CA HIS A 286 6.90 -10.06 -1.89
C HIS A 286 6.91 -8.76 -2.70
N ALA A 287 6.25 -8.70 -3.84
CA ALA A 287 6.06 -7.49 -4.62
C ALA A 287 5.00 -6.56 -3.97
N ALA A 288 5.31 -5.28 -3.87
CA ALA A 288 4.44 -4.22 -3.36
C ALA A 288 4.35 -3.10 -4.40
N ASP A 289 3.87 -3.44 -5.61
CA ASP A 289 3.88 -2.54 -6.76
C ASP A 289 2.62 -2.63 -7.62
N ARG A 290 1.59 -3.33 -7.15
CA ARG A 290 0.32 -3.49 -7.86
C ARG A 290 -0.36 -2.14 -8.06
N GLY A 291 -0.60 -1.74 -9.31
CA GLY A 291 -1.21 -0.47 -9.66
C GLY A 291 -0.32 0.78 -9.50
N CYS A 292 0.90 0.67 -8.97
CA CYS A 292 1.83 1.80 -8.83
C CYS A 292 2.27 2.35 -10.19
N ALA A 293 2.63 3.64 -10.23
CA ALA A 293 3.14 4.27 -11.44
C ALA A 293 4.55 3.80 -11.82
N ILE A 294 5.34 3.36 -10.85
CA ILE A 294 6.66 2.76 -11.04
C ILE A 294 6.68 1.43 -10.31
N ASP A 295 7.04 0.35 -11.01
CA ASP A 295 7.14 -1.00 -10.43
C ASP A 295 8.40 -1.18 -9.55
N GLN A 296 8.52 -2.34 -8.91
CA GLN A 296 9.64 -2.66 -8.01
C GLN A 296 11.02 -2.63 -8.70
N THR A 297 11.08 -2.83 -10.02
CA THR A 297 12.34 -2.80 -10.78
C THR A 297 12.68 -1.40 -11.32
N GLY A 298 11.71 -0.48 -11.33
CA GLY A 298 11.83 0.87 -11.85
C GLY A 298 11.23 1.08 -13.23
N GLY A 299 10.53 0.11 -13.73
CA GLY A 299 9.71 0.24 -14.91
C GLY A 299 8.53 1.18 -14.67
N VAL A 300 8.19 2.00 -15.64
CA VAL A 300 6.98 2.83 -15.60
C VAL A 300 5.79 2.02 -16.13
N THR A 301 4.62 2.24 -15.50
CA THR A 301 3.37 1.58 -15.86
C THR A 301 2.46 2.54 -16.63
N ASP A 302 1.31 2.05 -17.11
CA ASP A 302 0.38 2.86 -17.92
C ASP A 302 -0.21 4.06 -17.14
N VAL A 303 -0.33 3.97 -15.80
CA VAL A 303 -0.83 5.10 -14.99
C VAL A 303 0.17 6.26 -14.86
N TYR A 304 1.45 6.02 -15.14
CA TYR A 304 2.48 7.07 -15.07
C TYR A 304 2.20 8.24 -16.00
N GLY A 305 1.78 7.98 -17.25
CA GLY A 305 1.43 9.03 -18.22
C GLY A 305 0.24 9.87 -17.78
N ALA A 306 -0.80 9.26 -17.21
CA ALA A 306 -1.95 9.96 -16.67
C ALA A 306 -1.56 10.93 -15.53
N ILE A 307 -0.73 10.46 -14.59
CA ILE A 307 -0.19 11.30 -13.51
C ILE A 307 0.67 12.42 -14.07
N LYS A 308 1.54 12.12 -15.06
CA LYS A 308 2.43 13.10 -15.68
C LYS A 308 1.67 14.26 -16.28
N ARG A 309 0.58 14.02 -17.01
CA ARG A 309 -0.25 15.10 -17.59
C ARG A 309 -0.77 16.04 -16.53
N VAL A 310 -1.43 15.52 -15.50
CA VAL A 310 -2.05 16.34 -14.44
C VAL A 310 -0.99 17.03 -13.58
N ALA A 311 0.02 16.30 -13.11
CA ALA A 311 1.04 16.84 -12.22
C ALA A 311 1.93 17.88 -12.92
N THR A 312 2.29 17.65 -14.20
CA THR A 312 3.06 18.62 -14.98
C THR A 312 2.27 19.91 -15.20
N ALA A 313 1.00 19.80 -15.58
CA ALA A 313 0.13 20.97 -15.71
C ALA A 313 0.06 21.77 -14.42
N ALA A 314 -0.23 21.12 -13.30
CA ALA A 314 -0.35 21.74 -11.99
C ALA A 314 0.94 22.44 -11.52
N THR A 315 2.10 21.82 -11.75
CA THR A 315 3.38 22.37 -11.29
C THR A 315 3.97 23.41 -12.23
N LYS A 316 3.83 23.26 -13.55
CA LYS A 316 4.31 24.22 -14.56
C LYS A 316 3.46 25.46 -14.64
N PHE A 317 2.15 25.37 -14.43
CA PHE A 317 1.25 26.49 -14.23
C PHE A 317 0.98 26.77 -12.73
N GLY A 318 1.93 26.45 -11.85
CA GLY A 318 1.77 26.49 -10.40
C GLY A 318 1.28 27.82 -9.83
N ARG A 319 1.57 28.97 -10.48
CA ARG A 319 1.03 30.27 -10.06
C ARG A 319 -0.49 30.35 -10.24
N VAL A 320 -1.02 29.80 -11.33
CA VAL A 320 -2.46 29.72 -11.59
C VAL A 320 -3.11 28.75 -10.61
N PHE A 321 -2.66 27.50 -10.61
CA PHE A 321 -3.26 26.45 -9.79
C PHE A 321 -3.19 26.72 -8.28
N ALA A 322 -2.11 27.34 -7.78
CA ALA A 322 -1.97 27.65 -6.35
C ALA A 322 -2.95 28.71 -5.83
N SER A 323 -3.69 29.37 -6.71
CA SER A 323 -4.65 30.44 -6.36
C SER A 323 -6.10 30.08 -6.73
N LEU A 324 -6.36 28.91 -7.31
CA LEU A 324 -7.68 28.54 -7.79
C LEU A 324 -8.64 28.20 -6.64
N ASP A 325 -9.85 28.71 -6.75
CA ASP A 325 -11.02 28.30 -5.98
C ASP A 325 -12.19 28.02 -6.93
N PRO A 326 -12.98 26.98 -6.72
CA PRO A 326 -14.17 26.70 -7.52
C PRO A 326 -15.18 27.83 -7.39
N VAL A 327 -15.74 28.28 -8.51
CA VAL A 327 -16.82 29.29 -8.56
C VAL A 327 -18.06 28.68 -9.21
N TYR A 328 -19.25 29.09 -8.76
CA TYR A 328 -20.52 28.54 -9.23
C TYR A 328 -21.01 29.13 -10.55
N GLN A 329 -20.32 30.14 -11.10
CA GLN A 329 -20.57 30.79 -12.38
C GLN A 329 -19.27 31.45 -12.88
N PRO A 330 -19.07 31.76 -14.16
CA PRO A 330 -20.05 31.96 -15.25
C PRO A 330 -19.90 30.96 -16.42
N VAL A 331 -19.07 29.91 -16.30
CA VAL A 331 -18.87 28.97 -17.40
C VAL A 331 -19.83 27.78 -17.24
N SER A 332 -20.55 27.45 -18.31
CA SER A 332 -21.49 26.32 -18.34
C SER A 332 -21.36 25.53 -19.64
N ILE A 333 -21.93 24.31 -19.67
CA ILE A 333 -22.04 23.58 -20.92
C ILE A 333 -23.26 24.05 -21.68
N LYS A 334 -23.08 24.32 -23.00
CA LYS A 334 -24.17 24.70 -23.89
C LYS A 334 -25.21 23.60 -23.97
N PRO A 335 -26.52 23.88 -23.72
CA PRO A 335 -27.56 22.87 -23.83
C PRO A 335 -27.65 22.26 -25.25
N GLY A 336 -27.72 20.95 -25.35
CA GLY A 336 -27.78 20.23 -26.62
C GLY A 336 -26.48 20.16 -27.40
N ALA A 337 -25.39 20.77 -26.89
CA ALA A 337 -24.07 20.64 -27.47
C ALA A 337 -23.38 19.40 -26.91
N GLY A 338 -23.12 18.46 -27.77
CA GLY A 338 -22.31 17.30 -27.48
C GLY A 338 -22.68 16.15 -28.43
N GLU A 339 -21.66 15.57 -29.04
CA GLU A 339 -21.77 14.43 -29.90
C GLU A 339 -20.94 13.29 -29.31
N VAL A 340 -21.53 12.11 -29.19
CA VAL A 340 -20.79 10.87 -28.96
C VAL A 340 -20.60 10.18 -30.31
N VAL A 341 -19.35 9.95 -30.71
CA VAL A 341 -18.98 9.30 -31.96
C VAL A 341 -18.49 7.90 -31.68
N LYS A 342 -19.04 6.89 -32.33
CA LYS A 342 -18.58 5.51 -32.30
C LYS A 342 -18.36 4.98 -33.70
N GLY A 343 -17.14 4.55 -34.02
CA GLY A 343 -16.82 3.94 -35.30
C GLY A 343 -17.09 4.86 -36.50
N GLY A 344 -16.83 6.18 -36.41
CA GLY A 344 -17.02 7.16 -37.48
C GLY A 344 -18.49 7.55 -37.77
N LYS A 345 -19.44 7.11 -36.94
CA LYS A 345 -20.85 7.56 -37.01
C LYS A 345 -21.20 8.41 -35.79
N SER A 346 -21.53 9.68 -36.03
CA SER A 346 -22.00 10.56 -34.96
C SER A 346 -23.45 10.21 -34.58
N LYS A 347 -23.72 10.18 -33.29
CA LYS A 347 -25.07 10.14 -32.72
C LYS A 347 -25.30 11.40 -31.91
N ALA A 348 -26.16 12.28 -32.38
CA ALA A 348 -26.65 13.37 -31.53
C ALA A 348 -27.42 12.76 -30.36
N VAL A 349 -26.99 13.01 -29.12
CA VAL A 349 -27.69 12.54 -27.92
C VAL A 349 -28.65 13.66 -27.49
N GLY A 350 -29.87 13.60 -28.04
CA GLY A 350 -30.93 14.52 -27.70
C GLY A 350 -32.27 13.97 -28.09
N LYS A 351 -32.93 13.22 -27.18
CA LYS A 351 -34.41 13.13 -27.16
C LYS A 351 -34.93 14.13 -26.13
N ALA A 352 -36.01 14.85 -26.50
CA ALA A 352 -36.70 15.76 -25.59
C ALA A 352 -37.04 15.03 -24.28
N GLY A 353 -36.47 15.48 -23.15
CA GLY A 353 -36.61 14.90 -21.83
C GLY A 353 -35.31 14.38 -21.17
N ALA A 354 -34.20 14.30 -21.89
CA ALA A 354 -32.89 13.96 -21.28
C ALA A 354 -32.21 15.21 -20.71
N SER A 355 -31.37 15.04 -19.70
CA SER A 355 -30.53 16.10 -19.13
C SER A 355 -29.87 16.94 -20.21
N PRO A 356 -29.76 18.25 -20.04
CA PRO A 356 -29.30 19.19 -21.06
C PRO A 356 -27.81 19.07 -21.44
N SER A 357 -27.03 18.25 -20.74
CA SER A 357 -25.67 17.89 -21.07
C SER A 357 -25.60 16.39 -21.41
N ASN A 358 -24.84 15.99 -22.39
CA ASN A 358 -24.58 14.55 -22.68
C ASN A 358 -23.94 13.77 -21.52
N GLY A 359 -24.18 14.14 -20.27
CA GLY A 359 -23.50 13.64 -19.10
C GLY A 359 -22.13 14.31 -18.82
N ALA A 360 -21.61 15.13 -19.75
CA ALA A 360 -20.43 15.97 -19.47
C ALA A 360 -20.76 17.03 -18.40
N SER A 361 -19.78 17.34 -17.56
CA SER A 361 -19.90 18.37 -16.53
C SER A 361 -18.70 19.33 -16.57
N VAL A 362 -18.89 20.56 -16.05
CA VAL A 362 -17.81 21.54 -15.98
C VAL A 362 -17.68 22.09 -14.57
N VAL A 363 -16.43 22.24 -14.12
CA VAL A 363 -16.07 23.00 -12.92
C VAL A 363 -15.17 24.13 -13.34
N HIS A 364 -15.61 25.35 -13.12
CA HIS A 364 -14.80 26.54 -13.33
C HIS A 364 -14.16 26.95 -12.00
N ALA A 365 -12.84 26.98 -11.99
CA ALA A 365 -12.05 27.44 -10.85
C ALA A 365 -11.27 28.70 -11.26
N THR A 366 -11.31 29.74 -10.43
CA THR A 366 -10.65 31.02 -10.71
C THR A 366 -9.79 31.51 -9.55
N GLY A 367 -8.84 32.36 -9.85
CA GLY A 367 -7.95 32.96 -8.87
C GLY A 367 -7.36 34.26 -9.40
N THR A 368 -6.42 34.85 -8.67
CA THR A 368 -5.76 36.10 -9.00
C THR A 368 -4.91 36.06 -10.26
N GLN A 369 -4.59 34.85 -10.78
CA GLN A 369 -3.73 34.65 -11.95
C GLN A 369 -4.49 34.11 -13.17
N GLY A 370 -5.82 34.12 -13.12
CA GLY A 370 -6.69 33.60 -14.16
C GLY A 370 -7.53 32.42 -13.67
N GLY A 371 -8.10 31.68 -14.62
CA GLY A 371 -8.99 30.58 -14.32
C GLY A 371 -8.72 29.35 -15.17
N VAL A 372 -9.34 28.23 -14.78
CA VAL A 372 -9.33 26.95 -15.49
C VAL A 372 -10.74 26.37 -15.51
N ALA A 373 -11.21 26.01 -16.70
CA ALA A 373 -12.44 25.21 -16.84
C ALA A 373 -12.06 23.74 -16.97
N PHE A 374 -12.41 22.95 -15.96
CA PHE A 374 -12.27 21.50 -15.99
C PHE A 374 -13.55 20.90 -16.56
N VAL A 375 -13.43 20.26 -17.70
CA VAL A 375 -14.55 19.65 -18.44
C VAL A 375 -14.43 18.15 -18.31
N PHE A 376 -15.30 17.54 -17.52
CA PHE A 376 -15.31 16.11 -17.25
C PHE A 376 -16.22 15.38 -18.25
N ALA A 377 -15.69 14.33 -18.86
CA ALA A 377 -16.47 13.44 -19.70
C ALA A 377 -17.40 12.53 -18.85
N PRO A 378 -18.54 12.11 -19.38
CA PRO A 378 -19.31 11.03 -18.77
C PRO A 378 -18.55 9.69 -18.88
N ASP A 379 -19.08 8.66 -18.25
CA ASP A 379 -18.60 7.30 -18.46
C ASP A 379 -18.85 6.91 -19.94
N LEU A 380 -17.75 6.66 -20.65
CA LEU A 380 -17.73 6.30 -22.06
C LEU A 380 -17.40 4.81 -22.22
N ALA A 381 -18.06 4.15 -23.13
CA ALA A 381 -17.63 2.82 -23.57
C ALA A 381 -16.33 2.92 -24.38
N THR A 382 -15.55 1.86 -24.41
CA THR A 382 -14.29 1.78 -25.17
C THR A 382 -14.48 2.19 -26.64
N GLY A 383 -13.66 3.13 -27.11
CA GLY A 383 -13.70 3.66 -28.47
C GLY A 383 -14.82 4.69 -28.73
N GLU A 384 -15.53 5.13 -27.70
CA GLU A 384 -16.44 6.27 -27.79
C GLU A 384 -15.68 7.58 -27.55
N GLN A 385 -15.92 8.57 -28.39
CA GLN A 385 -15.32 9.91 -28.31
C GLN A 385 -16.41 10.93 -28.05
N ILE A 386 -16.10 11.95 -27.27
CA ILE A 386 -17.02 13.03 -26.95
C ILE A 386 -16.41 14.40 -27.28
N SER A 387 -17.23 15.32 -27.70
CA SER A 387 -16.94 16.77 -27.71
C SER A 387 -18.08 17.52 -27.04
N THR A 388 -17.80 18.69 -26.51
CA THR A 388 -18.80 19.57 -25.92
C THR A 388 -18.49 21.03 -26.23
N THR A 389 -19.40 21.97 -25.89
CA THR A 389 -19.17 23.39 -26.05
C THR A 389 -19.41 24.10 -24.72
N LEU A 390 -18.47 24.90 -24.30
CA LEU A 390 -18.64 25.80 -23.14
C LEU A 390 -19.29 27.12 -23.58
N LEU A 391 -20.18 27.60 -22.74
CA LEU A 391 -20.64 29.00 -22.76
C LEU A 391 -19.79 29.80 -21.77
N LEU A 392 -18.99 30.74 -22.25
CA LEU A 392 -18.18 31.60 -21.43
C LEU A 392 -19.02 32.74 -20.85
N GLY A 393 -18.52 33.41 -19.82
CA GLY A 393 -19.22 34.48 -19.13
C GLY A 393 -19.54 35.73 -19.98
N ASP A 394 -18.84 35.94 -21.09
CA ASP A 394 -19.06 36.97 -22.10
C ASP A 394 -20.06 36.55 -23.20
N GLY A 395 -20.62 35.34 -23.12
CA GLY A 395 -21.53 34.73 -24.08
C GLY A 395 -20.86 34.06 -25.28
N ASN A 396 -19.54 34.04 -25.34
CA ASN A 396 -18.79 33.34 -26.40
C ASN A 396 -18.90 31.79 -26.20
N GLU A 397 -18.88 31.10 -27.34
CA GLU A 397 -18.91 29.65 -27.38
C GLU A 397 -17.48 29.09 -27.61
N LEU A 398 -17.05 28.16 -26.77
CA LEU A 398 -15.75 27.53 -26.88
C LEU A 398 -15.93 26.00 -27.05
N PRO A 399 -15.79 25.46 -28.27
CA PRO A 399 -15.83 24.01 -28.49
C PRO A 399 -14.62 23.33 -27.84
N VAL A 400 -14.86 22.30 -27.01
CA VAL A 400 -13.81 21.53 -26.30
C VAL A 400 -13.80 20.09 -26.82
N PRO A 401 -12.75 19.67 -27.51
CA PRO A 401 -12.60 18.29 -27.96
C PRO A 401 -12.04 17.44 -26.82
N LEU A 402 -12.84 16.55 -26.26
CA LEU A 402 -12.39 15.59 -25.24
C LEU A 402 -11.83 14.30 -25.86
N GLY A 403 -12.42 13.85 -26.98
CA GLY A 403 -12.07 12.54 -27.53
C GLY A 403 -12.36 11.42 -26.52
N GLU A 404 -11.38 10.58 -26.24
CA GLU A 404 -11.43 9.52 -25.22
C GLU A 404 -10.93 10.00 -23.84
N GLN A 405 -10.53 11.27 -23.69
CA GLN A 405 -10.01 11.81 -22.43
C GLN A 405 -11.11 11.88 -21.36
N PRO A 406 -10.79 11.55 -20.10
CA PRO A 406 -11.76 11.66 -19.00
C PRO A 406 -12.05 13.11 -18.63
N VAL A 407 -11.12 14.02 -18.93
CA VAL A 407 -11.19 15.41 -18.54
C VAL A 407 -10.31 16.25 -19.48
N ALA A 408 -10.76 17.46 -19.77
CA ALA A 408 -9.93 18.51 -20.35
C ALA A 408 -9.90 19.71 -19.39
N TRP A 409 -8.76 20.43 -19.33
CA TRP A 409 -8.61 21.64 -18.53
C TRP A 409 -8.17 22.82 -19.40
N CYS A 410 -9.11 23.68 -19.64
CA CYS A 410 -8.99 24.84 -20.52
C CYS A 410 -8.58 26.08 -19.74
N LEU A 411 -7.49 26.75 -20.14
CA LEU A 411 -7.07 27.98 -19.52
C LEU A 411 -8.02 29.13 -19.92
N LEU A 412 -8.40 29.96 -18.97
CA LEU A 412 -9.30 31.11 -19.16
C LEU A 412 -8.73 32.37 -18.46
N GLY A 413 -8.43 33.41 -19.18
CA GLY A 413 -7.92 34.69 -18.66
C GLY A 413 -6.57 34.57 -17.95
N VAL A 414 -5.64 33.79 -18.49
CA VAL A 414 -4.35 33.42 -17.85
C VAL A 414 -3.18 34.17 -18.48
N ASN A 415 -2.32 34.76 -17.65
CA ASN A 415 -1.05 35.30 -18.11
C ASN A 415 -0.03 34.18 -18.28
N VAL A 416 0.11 33.68 -19.49
CA VAL A 416 1.03 32.54 -19.84
C VAL A 416 2.49 33.02 -19.81
N SER A 417 2.73 34.27 -20.18
CA SER A 417 4.02 34.94 -20.08
C SER A 417 3.83 36.39 -19.66
N PRO A 418 4.90 37.16 -19.32
CA PRO A 418 4.80 38.55 -18.98
C PRO A 418 4.18 39.49 -20.06
N ARG A 419 4.14 39.02 -21.30
CA ARG A 419 3.62 39.78 -22.45
C ARG A 419 2.39 39.15 -23.10
N CYS A 420 2.02 37.92 -22.71
CA CYS A 420 0.95 37.18 -23.38
C CYS A 420 -0.14 36.81 -22.37
N HIS A 421 -1.27 37.51 -22.50
CA HIS A 421 -2.52 37.18 -21.82
C HIS A 421 -3.34 36.25 -22.74
N MET A 422 -3.65 35.08 -22.27
CA MET A 422 -4.50 34.12 -22.97
C MET A 422 -5.92 34.21 -22.43
N GLU A 423 -6.82 34.74 -23.25
CA GLU A 423 -8.22 34.82 -22.91
C GLU A 423 -8.87 33.44 -22.81
N TYR A 424 -8.50 32.55 -23.74
CA TYR A 424 -8.91 31.16 -23.70
C TYR A 424 -7.99 30.25 -24.51
N ALA A 425 -7.97 28.96 -24.11
CA ALA A 425 -7.50 27.82 -24.90
C ALA A 425 -8.52 26.69 -24.78
N ASN A 426 -8.91 26.05 -25.90
CA ASN A 426 -9.86 24.93 -25.87
C ASN A 426 -9.21 23.57 -25.71
N LEU A 427 -7.89 23.50 -25.68
CA LEU A 427 -7.10 22.31 -25.42
C LEU A 427 -6.57 22.29 -23.99
N SER A 428 -6.24 21.12 -23.47
CA SER A 428 -5.59 20.97 -22.16
C SER A 428 -4.17 21.52 -22.19
N ALA A 429 -3.81 22.35 -21.22
CA ALA A 429 -2.44 22.85 -21.05
C ALA A 429 -1.57 21.79 -20.36
N LEU A 430 -0.40 21.45 -20.92
CA LEU A 430 0.56 20.55 -20.32
C LEU A 430 1.59 21.29 -19.45
N GLY A 431 2.11 22.40 -19.93
CA GLY A 431 3.11 23.16 -19.19
C GLY A 431 3.65 24.36 -19.95
N VAL A 432 4.42 25.17 -19.24
CA VAL A 432 5.13 26.33 -19.80
C VAL A 432 6.55 26.38 -19.25
N THR A 433 7.50 26.77 -20.10
CA THR A 433 8.89 27.09 -19.72
C THR A 433 9.34 28.38 -20.36
N ASN A 434 10.29 29.09 -19.72
CA ASN A 434 10.88 30.30 -20.27
C ASN A 434 12.16 29.95 -21.02
N SER A 435 12.39 30.61 -22.15
CA SER A 435 13.55 30.42 -23.00
C SER A 435 14.14 31.79 -23.39
N ALA A 436 15.38 31.82 -23.84
CA ALA A 436 16.08 33.06 -24.23
C ALA A 436 15.35 33.85 -25.36
N GLY A 437 14.52 33.20 -26.17
CA GLY A 437 13.75 33.81 -27.26
C GLY A 437 12.28 34.10 -26.93
N GLY A 438 11.82 33.79 -25.71
CA GLY A 438 10.41 33.89 -25.32
C GLY A 438 9.97 32.71 -24.45
N SER A 439 8.67 32.55 -24.22
CA SER A 439 8.11 31.41 -23.48
C SER A 439 7.64 30.31 -24.45
N VAL A 440 7.73 29.06 -24.04
CA VAL A 440 7.18 27.92 -24.79
C VAL A 440 6.08 27.27 -23.94
N ALA A 441 4.86 27.25 -24.45
CA ALA A 441 3.71 26.61 -23.81
C ALA A 441 3.28 25.38 -24.64
N VAL A 442 3.02 24.28 -23.97
CA VAL A 442 2.59 23.02 -24.62
C VAL A 442 1.13 22.77 -24.30
N PHE A 443 0.35 22.50 -25.34
CA PHE A 443 -1.05 22.10 -25.25
C PHE A 443 -1.25 20.74 -25.93
N PHE A 444 -2.26 20.00 -25.48
CA PHE A 444 -2.56 18.69 -26.05
C PHE A 444 -4.06 18.44 -26.17
N GLY A 445 -4.41 17.57 -27.10
CA GLY A 445 -5.78 17.16 -27.34
C GLY A 445 -5.88 15.94 -28.28
N PRO A 446 -7.09 15.52 -28.62
CA PRO A 446 -7.33 14.42 -29.56
C PRO A 446 -6.77 14.73 -30.94
N ALA A 447 -6.11 13.75 -31.59
CA ALA A 447 -5.57 13.90 -32.93
C ALA A 447 -6.62 14.39 -33.94
N GLY A 448 -6.27 15.32 -34.79
CA GLY A 448 -7.14 15.90 -35.82
C GLY A 448 -8.25 16.83 -35.29
N SER A 449 -8.28 17.13 -33.99
CA SER A 449 -9.24 18.10 -33.44
C SER A 449 -8.78 19.56 -33.67
N ARG A 450 -9.74 20.49 -33.63
CA ARG A 450 -9.48 21.91 -33.81
C ARG A 450 -8.94 22.53 -32.52
N ALA A 451 -7.78 23.14 -32.60
CA ALA A 451 -7.18 23.93 -31.55
C ALA A 451 -7.58 25.41 -31.72
N MET A 452 -8.07 26.05 -30.66
CA MET A 452 -8.52 27.46 -30.68
C MET A 452 -7.90 28.18 -29.48
N PHE A 453 -7.28 29.32 -29.74
CA PHE A 453 -6.66 30.19 -28.75
C PHE A 453 -7.11 31.64 -29.00
N SER A 454 -7.17 32.42 -27.94
CA SER A 454 -7.16 33.89 -28.03
C SER A 454 -6.04 34.40 -27.15
N ILE A 455 -5.17 35.23 -27.74
CA ILE A 455 -4.00 35.80 -27.05
C ILE A 455 -3.92 37.28 -27.35
N ASN A 456 -3.94 38.14 -26.31
CA ASN A 456 -3.97 39.60 -26.40
C ASN A 456 -5.07 40.10 -27.36
N GLY A 457 -6.25 39.46 -27.31
CA GLY A 457 -7.41 39.78 -28.17
C GLY A 457 -7.31 39.27 -29.61
N SER A 458 -6.25 38.56 -29.98
CA SER A 458 -6.04 37.97 -31.31
C SER A 458 -6.44 36.51 -31.34
N PRO A 459 -7.49 36.11 -32.07
CA PRO A 459 -7.86 34.68 -32.21
C PRO A 459 -6.85 33.97 -33.12
N MET A 460 -6.51 32.72 -32.72
CA MET A 460 -5.64 31.80 -33.43
C MET A 460 -6.29 30.45 -33.54
N GLU A 461 -6.06 29.75 -34.63
CA GLU A 461 -6.56 28.40 -34.87
C GLU A 461 -5.48 27.53 -35.48
N ALA A 462 -5.51 26.26 -35.13
CA ALA A 462 -4.66 25.21 -35.67
C ALA A 462 -5.38 23.85 -35.57
N MET A 463 -4.73 22.80 -36.00
CA MET A 463 -5.19 21.45 -35.84
C MET A 463 -4.23 20.69 -34.91
N VAL A 464 -4.76 19.87 -34.04
CA VAL A 464 -3.95 18.90 -33.30
C VAL A 464 -3.39 17.91 -34.34
N PRO A 465 -2.05 17.68 -34.39
CA PRO A 465 -1.43 16.80 -35.37
C PRO A 465 -2.07 15.40 -35.38
N THR A 466 -2.05 14.75 -36.54
CA THR A 466 -2.40 13.33 -36.69
C THR A 466 -1.19 12.40 -36.58
N GLU A 467 -0.01 12.96 -36.75
CA GLU A 467 1.29 12.29 -36.62
C GLU A 467 2.02 12.75 -35.35
N GLU A 468 3.16 12.15 -35.04
CA GLU A 468 3.96 12.45 -33.84
C GLU A 468 4.61 13.86 -33.88
N GLU A 469 4.82 14.42 -35.09
CA GLU A 469 5.40 15.75 -35.25
C GLU A 469 4.48 16.84 -34.66
N PRO A 470 4.99 17.74 -33.81
CA PRO A 470 4.17 18.77 -33.16
C PRO A 470 3.84 19.90 -34.11
N GLU A 471 2.67 20.50 -33.95
CA GLU A 471 2.36 21.80 -34.59
C GLU A 471 2.95 22.92 -33.73
N VAL A 472 3.66 23.85 -34.34
CA VAL A 472 4.35 24.94 -33.64
C VAL A 472 3.90 26.30 -34.17
N LEU A 473 3.27 27.09 -33.33
CA LEU A 473 2.79 28.44 -33.63
C LEU A 473 3.60 29.49 -32.86
N GLN A 474 3.71 30.68 -33.41
CA GLN A 474 4.33 31.83 -32.74
C GLN A 474 3.41 33.04 -32.67
N HIS A 475 3.35 33.68 -31.48
CA HIS A 475 2.64 34.90 -31.27
C HIS A 475 3.32 35.74 -30.17
N GLU A 476 3.82 36.96 -30.50
CA GLU A 476 4.33 37.95 -29.54
C GLU A 476 5.31 37.45 -28.46
N GLY A 477 6.23 36.55 -28.83
CA GLY A 477 7.23 35.98 -27.91
C GLY A 477 6.71 34.80 -27.08
N LEU A 478 5.55 34.26 -27.45
CA LEU A 478 5.06 32.95 -27.02
C LEU A 478 5.12 31.96 -28.18
N THR A 479 5.79 30.87 -27.97
CA THR A 479 5.74 29.69 -28.84
C THR A 479 4.71 28.71 -28.26
N ILE A 480 3.70 28.35 -29.05
CA ILE A 480 2.69 27.34 -28.71
C ILE A 480 3.06 26.05 -29.42
N VAL A 481 3.21 24.99 -28.67
CA VAL A 481 3.47 23.65 -29.16
C VAL A 481 2.21 22.80 -28.93
N ILE A 482 1.65 22.24 -29.99
CA ILE A 482 0.44 21.41 -29.91
C ILE A 482 0.83 19.97 -30.22
N VAL A 483 0.49 19.06 -29.30
CA VAL A 483 0.79 17.63 -29.42
C VAL A 483 -0.48 16.80 -29.23
N ARG A 484 -0.47 15.56 -29.69
CA ARG A 484 -1.55 14.60 -29.40
C ARG A 484 -1.50 14.20 -27.91
N THR A 485 -2.64 13.83 -27.37
CA THR A 485 -2.73 13.36 -25.98
C THR A 485 -1.73 12.23 -25.68
N GLN A 486 -1.61 11.27 -26.59
CA GLN A 486 -0.69 10.14 -26.44
C GLN A 486 0.80 10.52 -26.46
N ASP A 487 1.15 11.66 -27.06
CA ASP A 487 2.55 12.11 -27.18
C ASP A 487 3.02 12.90 -25.95
N THR A 488 2.15 13.20 -25.02
CA THR A 488 2.51 13.89 -23.76
C THR A 488 3.56 13.15 -22.95
N ASP A 489 3.62 11.82 -23.09
CA ASP A 489 4.55 10.97 -22.38
C ASP A 489 6.00 11.16 -22.84
N ILE A 490 6.20 11.58 -24.08
CA ILE A 490 7.53 11.85 -24.67
C ILE A 490 7.94 13.31 -24.66
N VAL A 491 7.16 14.18 -24.00
CA VAL A 491 7.48 15.60 -23.80
C VAL A 491 8.20 15.80 -22.46
N ALA A 492 9.27 16.60 -22.45
CA ALA A 492 9.94 17.06 -21.24
C ALA A 492 10.22 18.57 -21.31
N PHE A 493 10.26 19.20 -20.15
CA PHE A 493 10.56 20.62 -19.99
C PHE A 493 11.98 20.78 -19.44
N ALA A 494 12.89 21.24 -20.29
CA ALA A 494 14.19 21.75 -19.88
C ALA A 494 14.08 23.20 -19.37
N ASP A 495 15.14 23.73 -18.77
CA ASP A 495 15.14 25.12 -18.23
C ASP A 495 14.92 26.18 -19.31
N ASP A 496 15.32 25.88 -20.56
CA ASP A 496 15.33 26.83 -21.67
C ASP A 496 14.64 26.30 -22.94
N ALA A 497 14.00 25.15 -22.92
CA ALA A 497 13.37 24.55 -24.09
C ALA A 497 12.33 23.48 -23.70
N VAL A 498 11.46 23.16 -24.64
CA VAL A 498 10.66 21.93 -24.64
C VAL A 498 11.38 20.87 -25.48
N LEU A 499 11.46 19.67 -24.97
CA LEU A 499 12.04 18.51 -25.65
C LEU A 499 10.94 17.51 -25.97
N MET A 500 10.95 16.97 -27.18
CA MET A 500 10.00 15.95 -27.62
C MET A 500 10.72 14.74 -28.20
N GLY A 501 10.23 13.53 -27.92
CA GLY A 501 10.89 12.27 -28.28
C GLY A 501 11.86 11.78 -27.18
N VAL A 502 11.66 12.22 -25.95
CA VAL A 502 12.49 11.85 -24.78
C VAL A 502 11.69 11.07 -23.74
N LYS A 503 12.32 10.08 -23.10
CA LYS A 503 11.73 9.35 -21.98
C LYS A 503 11.62 10.22 -20.71
N GLY A 504 12.47 11.26 -20.60
CA GLY A 504 12.57 12.16 -19.45
C GLY A 504 13.96 12.78 -19.37
N MET A 505 14.25 13.38 -18.21
CA MET A 505 15.55 14.02 -17.94
C MET A 505 16.30 13.21 -16.89
N SER A 506 17.62 13.09 -17.06
CA SER A 506 18.50 12.54 -16.02
C SER A 506 18.70 13.52 -14.85
N ALA A 507 19.30 13.07 -13.78
CA ALA A 507 19.65 13.95 -12.64
C ALA A 507 20.66 15.07 -13.01
N SER A 508 21.45 14.87 -14.08
CA SER A 508 22.34 15.90 -14.61
C SER A 508 21.67 16.88 -15.59
N GLY A 509 20.36 16.72 -15.83
CA GLY A 509 19.61 17.54 -16.82
C GLY A 509 19.79 17.10 -18.28
N ALA A 510 20.42 15.96 -18.54
CA ALA A 510 20.52 15.44 -19.90
C ALA A 510 19.26 14.65 -20.29
N PRO A 511 18.79 14.75 -21.55
CA PRO A 511 17.63 13.99 -22.03
C PRO A 511 17.94 12.50 -22.09
N ILE A 512 16.96 11.67 -21.69
CA ILE A 512 17.04 10.20 -21.74
C ILE A 512 16.36 9.71 -23.01
N ALA A 513 17.08 8.92 -23.81
CA ALA A 513 16.56 8.37 -25.06
C ALA A 513 15.43 7.36 -24.85
N MET A 514 14.43 7.39 -25.71
CA MET A 514 13.53 6.28 -25.92
C MET A 514 14.29 5.09 -26.53
N ASN A 515 13.78 3.85 -26.33
CA ASN A 515 14.42 2.68 -26.91
C ASN A 515 14.60 2.79 -28.44
N GLY A 516 15.86 2.82 -28.89
CA GLY A 516 16.21 2.90 -30.30
C GLY A 516 16.16 4.31 -30.90
N ALA A 517 15.73 5.33 -30.16
CA ALA A 517 15.76 6.71 -30.63
C ALA A 517 17.21 7.21 -30.75
N LYS A 518 17.52 7.88 -31.87
CA LYS A 518 18.86 8.48 -32.12
C LYS A 518 18.86 9.98 -31.88
N THR A 519 17.71 10.61 -32.04
CA THR A 519 17.52 12.07 -31.99
C THR A 519 16.24 12.40 -31.19
N TYR A 520 16.13 13.66 -30.78
CA TYR A 520 14.95 14.26 -30.19
C TYR A 520 14.76 15.68 -30.77
N LEU A 521 13.55 16.21 -30.71
CA LEU A 521 13.28 17.59 -31.09
C LEU A 521 13.50 18.52 -29.88
N ARG A 522 14.18 19.66 -30.12
CA ARG A 522 14.36 20.72 -29.14
C ARG A 522 13.68 21.99 -29.69
N ILE A 523 12.69 22.50 -28.93
CA ILE A 523 11.85 23.66 -29.32
C ILE A 523 12.12 24.81 -28.36
N THR A 524 12.52 25.95 -28.88
CA THR A 524 12.89 27.15 -28.13
C THR A 524 11.86 28.27 -28.26
N GLY A 525 11.92 29.27 -27.37
CA GLY A 525 10.94 30.38 -27.32
C GLY A 525 10.91 31.28 -28.54
N ASP A 526 11.88 31.19 -29.45
CA ASP A 526 11.88 31.86 -30.76
C ASP A 526 11.23 30.97 -31.86
N GLY A 527 10.53 29.90 -31.49
CA GLY A 527 9.85 28.95 -32.41
C GLY A 527 10.76 28.05 -33.21
N LYS A 528 12.07 28.11 -32.99
CA LYS A 528 12.98 27.20 -33.68
C LYS A 528 12.87 25.79 -33.17
N THR A 529 12.63 24.88 -34.09
CA THR A 529 12.68 23.43 -33.86
C THR A 529 13.98 22.89 -34.44
N ARG A 530 14.72 22.16 -33.59
CA ARG A 530 15.98 21.52 -33.98
C ARG A 530 15.96 20.06 -33.57
N GLU A 531 16.36 19.23 -34.52
CA GLU A 531 16.68 17.83 -34.22
C GLU A 531 18.07 17.73 -33.59
N VAL A 532 18.16 17.09 -32.44
CA VAL A 532 19.39 16.96 -31.65
C VAL A 532 19.67 15.48 -31.41
N ALA A 533 20.92 15.06 -31.66
CA ALA A 533 21.31 13.69 -31.41
C ALA A 533 21.50 13.44 -29.91
N PHE A 534 21.07 12.27 -29.45
CA PHE A 534 21.40 11.82 -28.07
C PHE A 534 22.91 11.54 -27.99
N GLU A 535 23.50 11.86 -26.86
CA GLU A 535 24.85 11.39 -26.55
C GLU A 535 24.83 9.86 -26.51
N GLN A 536 25.55 9.25 -27.43
CA GLN A 536 25.60 7.79 -27.56
C GLN A 536 26.30 7.21 -26.34
N SER A 537 25.62 6.38 -25.58
CA SER A 537 26.26 5.48 -24.62
C SER A 537 27.19 4.54 -25.40
N LYS A 538 28.50 4.57 -25.09
CA LYS A 538 29.52 3.71 -25.73
C LYS A 538 29.39 2.22 -25.41
N THR A 539 28.50 1.86 -24.46
CA THR A 539 28.25 0.49 -24.03
C THR A 539 26.89 0.01 -24.54
N LYS A 540 26.90 -0.91 -25.47
CA LYS A 540 25.70 -1.73 -25.74
C LYS A 540 25.51 -2.63 -24.53
N ALA A 541 24.48 -2.36 -23.74
CA ALA A 541 24.08 -3.26 -22.66
C ALA A 541 23.72 -4.61 -23.28
N ARG A 542 24.47 -5.64 -22.94
CA ARG A 542 24.20 -7.04 -23.27
C ARG A 542 23.45 -7.66 -22.10
N ALA A 543 22.41 -8.45 -22.38
CA ALA A 543 21.81 -9.26 -21.33
C ALA A 543 22.86 -10.23 -20.77
N PRO A 544 23.03 -10.30 -19.44
CA PRO A 544 24.00 -11.19 -18.82
C PRO A 544 23.64 -12.65 -19.06
N LYS A 545 24.66 -13.48 -19.22
CA LYS A 545 24.51 -14.93 -19.18
C LYS A 545 24.48 -15.35 -17.72
N ILE A 546 23.54 -16.24 -17.39
CA ILE A 546 23.37 -16.79 -16.05
C ILE A 546 23.87 -18.24 -16.07
N GLU A 547 24.77 -18.56 -15.15
CA GLU A 547 25.21 -19.94 -14.90
C GLU A 547 24.86 -20.29 -13.46
N MET A 548 24.24 -21.45 -13.26
CA MET A 548 23.84 -21.95 -11.95
C MET A 548 24.50 -23.31 -11.70
N ASP A 549 25.03 -23.50 -10.53
CA ASP A 549 25.59 -24.77 -10.07
C ASP A 549 24.49 -25.77 -9.65
N SER A 550 24.92 -27.00 -9.36
CA SER A 550 24.03 -28.02 -8.83
C SER A 550 23.63 -27.72 -7.38
N TRP A 551 22.37 -27.96 -7.08
CA TRP A 551 21.81 -27.76 -5.75
C TRP A 551 22.38 -28.75 -4.71
N ARG A 552 22.59 -28.25 -3.51
CA ARG A 552 22.89 -28.98 -2.28
C ARG A 552 21.74 -28.78 -1.30
N ALA A 553 21.55 -29.69 -0.36
CA ALA A 553 20.50 -29.61 0.64
C ALA A 553 20.95 -30.04 2.03
N ALA A 554 20.26 -29.53 3.04
CA ALA A 554 20.38 -29.91 4.44
C ALA A 554 18.98 -30.21 4.99
N HIS A 555 18.74 -31.38 5.52
CA HIS A 555 17.48 -31.75 6.15
C HIS A 555 17.37 -31.19 7.57
N GLN A 556 16.14 -31.21 8.13
CA GLN A 556 15.82 -30.73 9.50
C GLN A 556 15.27 -31.88 10.38
N HIS A 557 15.76 -33.13 10.17
CA HIS A 557 15.23 -34.33 10.85
C HIS A 557 15.33 -34.24 12.37
N ASP A 558 16.45 -33.71 12.89
CA ASP A 558 16.67 -33.51 14.32
C ASP A 558 15.63 -32.59 14.97
N TYR A 559 15.28 -31.52 14.29
CA TYR A 559 14.19 -30.64 14.76
C TYR A 559 12.83 -31.33 14.67
N VAL A 560 12.51 -31.92 13.53
CA VAL A 560 11.22 -32.60 13.31
C VAL A 560 10.98 -33.76 14.27
N ARG A 561 12.06 -34.44 14.75
CA ARG A 561 11.99 -35.47 15.78
C ARG A 561 12.04 -34.94 17.20
N GLY A 562 12.33 -33.64 17.39
CA GLY A 562 12.51 -33.04 18.70
C GLY A 562 13.83 -33.38 19.38
N GLU A 563 14.80 -33.87 18.62
CA GLU A 563 16.12 -34.37 19.11
C GLU A 563 17.20 -33.26 19.05
N SER A 564 16.93 -32.13 18.41
CA SER A 564 17.92 -31.07 18.27
C SER A 564 18.36 -30.53 19.64
N PRO A 565 19.68 -30.39 19.89
CA PRO A 565 20.18 -29.84 21.14
C PRO A 565 19.86 -28.37 21.34
N ARG A 566 19.29 -27.70 20.35
CA ARG A 566 18.87 -26.30 20.40
C ARG A 566 17.51 -26.11 21.09
N PHE A 567 16.77 -27.16 21.39
CA PHE A 567 15.56 -27.08 22.19
C PHE A 567 15.87 -26.73 23.65
N ALA A 568 15.39 -25.58 24.11
CA ALA A 568 15.46 -25.15 25.49
C ALA A 568 14.07 -25.30 26.14
N VAL A 569 14.02 -25.93 27.33
CA VAL A 569 12.77 -26.07 28.10
C VAL A 569 12.24 -24.68 28.47
N ILE A 570 10.94 -24.48 28.29
CA ILE A 570 10.23 -23.26 28.64
C ILE A 570 9.17 -23.54 29.71
N SER A 571 8.93 -22.55 30.59
CA SER A 571 8.00 -22.74 31.72
C SER A 571 6.54 -22.76 31.32
N LYS A 572 6.21 -22.17 30.16
CA LYS A 572 4.87 -22.13 29.58
C LYS A 572 4.95 -21.86 28.07
N VAL A 573 3.91 -22.24 27.35
CA VAL A 573 3.73 -21.86 25.96
C VAL A 573 3.56 -20.36 25.84
N GLN A 574 4.22 -19.75 24.86
CA GLN A 574 4.17 -18.30 24.60
C GLN A 574 4.35 -18.05 23.08
N GLY A 575 3.84 -16.90 22.62
CA GLY A 575 4.01 -16.47 21.23
C GLY A 575 5.48 -16.24 20.83
N LEU A 576 5.74 -16.30 19.53
CA LEU A 576 7.09 -16.21 18.96
C LEU A 576 7.87 -14.96 19.44
N ALA A 577 7.22 -13.79 19.53
CA ALA A 577 7.87 -12.56 19.97
C ALA A 577 8.42 -12.68 21.39
N ALA A 578 7.61 -13.19 22.32
CA ALA A 578 8.01 -13.39 23.72
C ALA A 578 9.15 -14.41 23.88
N LEU A 579 9.28 -15.35 22.94
CA LEU A 579 10.38 -16.32 22.86
C LEU A 579 11.60 -15.80 22.07
N GLY A 580 11.63 -14.52 21.73
CA GLY A 580 12.75 -13.87 21.03
C GLY A 580 12.91 -14.31 19.57
N ALA A 581 11.83 -14.76 18.93
CA ALA A 581 11.74 -15.13 17.51
C ALA A 581 10.59 -14.36 16.81
N PRO A 582 10.58 -13.02 16.80
CA PRO A 582 9.43 -12.21 16.38
C PRO A 582 9.11 -12.32 14.89
N TYR A 583 10.01 -12.86 14.08
CA TYR A 583 9.90 -12.99 12.63
C TYR A 583 10.26 -14.39 12.16
N GLY A 584 9.71 -14.82 11.02
CA GLY A 584 9.98 -16.09 10.38
C GLY A 584 9.32 -17.25 11.12
N TYR A 585 10.12 -18.17 11.65
CA TYR A 585 9.63 -19.39 12.24
C TYR A 585 10.17 -19.62 13.64
N GLY A 586 9.49 -20.53 14.38
CA GLY A 586 9.96 -21.08 15.64
C GLY A 586 9.49 -22.51 15.84
N TRP A 587 10.27 -23.31 16.54
CA TRP A 587 10.00 -24.70 16.81
C TRP A 587 9.53 -24.90 18.24
N TYR A 588 8.31 -25.43 18.43
CA TYR A 588 7.81 -25.90 19.71
C TYR A 588 7.91 -27.41 19.76
N ARG A 589 8.32 -27.97 20.91
CA ARG A 589 8.36 -29.39 21.17
C ARG A 589 7.55 -29.71 22.43
N PHE A 590 6.66 -30.70 22.34
CA PHE A 590 5.88 -31.24 23.45
C PHE A 590 6.34 -32.70 23.61
N ALA A 591 6.97 -33.02 24.74
CA ALA A 591 7.31 -34.39 25.12
C ALA A 591 6.22 -34.94 26.03
N LEU A 592 5.37 -35.81 25.50
CA LEU A 592 4.19 -36.39 26.15
C LEU A 592 4.47 -37.76 26.70
N ASP A 593 3.84 -38.12 27.84
CA ASP A 593 3.73 -39.52 28.33
C ASP A 593 2.25 -39.89 28.49
N ASN A 594 1.67 -40.39 27.39
CA ASN A 594 0.24 -40.66 27.31
C ASN A 594 -0.16 -41.94 28.02
N LYS A 595 -1.11 -41.87 28.93
CA LYS A 595 -1.64 -43.03 29.66
C LYS A 595 -2.38 -44.00 28.75
N LYS A 596 -3.02 -43.51 27.68
CA LYS A 596 -3.83 -44.30 26.75
C LYS A 596 -3.54 -43.88 25.31
N ALA A 597 -3.71 -44.80 24.38
CA ALA A 597 -3.78 -44.51 22.97
C ALA A 597 -5.18 -43.99 22.60
N GLY A 598 -5.27 -43.12 21.59
CA GLY A 598 -6.53 -42.56 21.11
C GLY A 598 -6.32 -41.53 19.99
N SER A 599 -7.34 -40.77 19.69
CA SER A 599 -7.27 -39.58 18.87
C SER A 599 -7.99 -38.44 19.57
N VAL A 600 -7.43 -37.26 19.50
CA VAL A 600 -8.02 -36.02 20.05
C VAL A 600 -8.06 -34.96 18.93
N GLN A 601 -9.15 -34.20 18.90
CA GLN A 601 -9.20 -33.01 18.07
C GLN A 601 -8.39 -31.92 18.76
N VAL A 602 -7.41 -31.35 18.06
CA VAL A 602 -6.58 -30.27 18.58
C VAL A 602 -6.90 -28.94 17.94
N ASP A 603 -6.88 -27.89 18.76
CA ASP A 603 -7.14 -26.50 18.40
C ASP A 603 -6.02 -25.62 18.98
N PRO A 604 -5.36 -24.80 18.16
CA PRO A 604 -4.29 -23.93 18.66
C PRO A 604 -4.82 -22.66 19.38
N GLY A 605 -6.14 -22.51 19.55
CA GLY A 605 -6.74 -21.33 20.13
C GLY A 605 -6.45 -20.06 19.32
N VAL A 606 -6.10 -18.99 20.02
CA VAL A 606 -5.58 -17.77 19.39
C VAL A 606 -4.11 -18.03 19.01
N ALA A 607 -3.86 -18.33 17.76
CA ALA A 607 -2.53 -18.64 17.25
C ALA A 607 -2.38 -18.11 15.80
N GLY A 608 -1.18 -17.81 15.41
CA GLY A 608 -0.87 -17.36 14.06
C GLY A 608 0.50 -17.82 13.59
N ASP A 609 0.75 -18.02 12.30
CA ASP A 609 -0.25 -18.12 11.22
C ASP A 609 -0.41 -19.59 10.81
N ARG A 610 0.68 -20.21 10.35
CA ARG A 610 0.73 -21.59 9.85
C ARG A 610 1.56 -22.44 10.80
N LEU A 611 0.97 -23.54 11.25
CA LEU A 611 1.52 -24.44 12.27
C LEU A 611 1.69 -25.82 11.64
N HIS A 612 2.92 -26.16 11.25
CA HIS A 612 3.25 -27.50 10.72
C HIS A 612 3.42 -28.48 11.89
N VAL A 613 2.56 -29.47 11.97
CA VAL A 613 2.53 -30.44 13.07
C VAL A 613 3.21 -31.73 12.67
N PHE A 614 4.12 -32.20 13.51
CA PHE A 614 4.83 -33.49 13.38
C PHE A 614 4.61 -34.31 14.64
N SER A 615 4.46 -35.63 14.49
CA SER A 615 4.39 -36.55 15.59
C SER A 615 5.42 -37.65 15.39
N ASP A 616 6.33 -37.82 16.35
CA ASP A 616 7.45 -38.78 16.27
C ASP A 616 8.23 -38.70 14.94
N GLY A 617 8.49 -37.47 14.48
CA GLY A 617 9.22 -37.20 13.26
C GLY A 617 8.42 -37.35 11.97
N LYS A 618 7.12 -37.63 12.02
CA LYS A 618 6.26 -37.77 10.83
C LYS A 618 5.33 -36.55 10.71
N PRO A 619 5.15 -35.97 9.49
CA PRO A 619 4.22 -34.90 9.29
C PRO A 619 2.77 -35.36 9.49
N VAL A 620 2.03 -34.71 10.36
CA VAL A 620 0.61 -34.93 10.63
C VAL A 620 -0.26 -34.02 9.78
N GLY A 621 -0.05 -32.70 9.84
CA GLY A 621 -0.83 -31.74 9.10
C GLY A 621 -0.35 -30.30 9.25
N LEU A 622 -1.18 -29.38 8.77
CA LEU A 622 -0.95 -27.95 8.82
C LEU A 622 -2.19 -27.27 9.40
N MET A 623 -2.07 -26.69 10.58
CA MET A 623 -3.12 -25.91 11.25
C MET A 623 -2.92 -24.41 11.07
N GLY A 624 -3.94 -23.65 11.37
CA GLY A 624 -3.92 -22.18 11.45
C GLY A 624 -4.62 -21.49 10.30
N VAL A 625 -4.01 -20.41 9.78
CA VAL A 625 -4.58 -19.53 8.79
C VAL A 625 -3.68 -19.47 7.55
N GLY A 626 -4.29 -19.36 6.37
CA GLY A 626 -3.58 -19.23 5.11
C GLY A 626 -3.74 -20.44 4.19
N PRO A 627 -3.26 -20.34 2.93
CA PRO A 627 -3.44 -21.41 1.95
C PRO A 627 -2.91 -22.76 2.45
N GLY A 628 -3.78 -23.78 2.40
CA GLY A 628 -3.47 -25.15 2.81
C GLY A 628 -3.55 -25.45 4.30
N ALA A 629 -3.85 -24.49 5.16
CA ALA A 629 -4.06 -24.68 6.59
C ALA A 629 -5.53 -24.99 6.93
N THR A 630 -5.75 -25.71 8.03
CA THR A 630 -7.06 -25.98 8.63
C THR A 630 -7.10 -25.39 10.05
N PRO A 631 -8.25 -24.89 10.54
CA PRO A 631 -8.31 -24.30 11.88
C PRO A 631 -8.03 -25.30 13.00
N GLN A 632 -8.30 -26.58 12.77
CA GLN A 632 -8.17 -27.69 13.71
C GLN A 632 -7.71 -28.96 12.99
N MET A 633 -7.29 -29.96 13.73
CA MET A 633 -6.94 -31.28 13.17
C MET A 633 -7.03 -32.38 14.21
N ASP A 634 -7.12 -33.64 13.73
CA ASP A 634 -7.02 -34.81 14.60
C ASP A 634 -5.55 -35.16 14.87
N LEU A 635 -5.20 -35.30 16.13
CA LEU A 635 -3.90 -35.75 16.59
C LEU A 635 -4.01 -37.17 17.18
N GLY A 636 -3.36 -38.13 16.55
CA GLY A 636 -3.25 -39.51 17.10
C GLY A 636 -2.32 -39.53 18.30
N LEU A 637 -2.81 -40.04 19.44
CA LEU A 637 -2.02 -40.26 20.64
C LEU A 637 -1.66 -41.76 20.74
N LYS A 638 -0.39 -42.07 20.97
CA LYS A 638 0.06 -43.44 21.31
C LYS A 638 0.22 -43.56 22.82
N LYS A 639 0.07 -44.77 23.38
CA LYS A 639 0.37 -45.01 24.80
C LYS A 639 1.88 -44.93 25.04
N GLY A 640 2.30 -44.27 26.12
CA GLY A 640 3.68 -44.02 26.49
C GLY A 640 4.27 -42.79 25.86
N GLU A 641 5.58 -42.71 25.74
CA GLU A 641 6.31 -41.56 25.23
C GLU A 641 5.96 -41.20 23.76
N GLN A 642 5.70 -39.94 23.53
CA GLN A 642 5.41 -39.38 22.21
C GLN A 642 5.95 -37.95 22.11
N THR A 643 6.58 -37.63 21.00
CA THR A 643 7.06 -36.27 20.75
C THR A 643 6.18 -35.60 19.68
N VAL A 644 5.56 -34.48 20.04
CA VAL A 644 4.87 -33.63 19.10
C VAL A 644 5.70 -32.37 18.87
N VAL A 645 6.00 -32.06 17.63
CA VAL A 645 6.77 -30.87 17.23
C VAL A 645 5.90 -29.99 16.33
N ILE A 646 5.97 -28.69 16.57
CA ILE A 646 5.27 -27.69 15.77
C ILE A 646 6.28 -26.69 15.23
N LEU A 647 6.38 -26.56 13.89
CA LEU A 647 7.03 -25.43 13.26
C LEU A 647 5.97 -24.34 13.02
N ALA A 648 6.02 -23.32 13.85
CA ALA A 648 5.11 -22.18 13.77
C ALA A 648 5.71 -21.09 12.89
N GLU A 649 4.91 -20.53 11.98
CA GLU A 649 5.29 -19.45 11.09
C GLU A 649 4.62 -18.13 11.49
N ASN A 650 5.36 -17.05 11.35
CA ASN A 650 4.84 -15.70 11.24
C ASN A 650 4.87 -15.29 9.76
N LEU A 651 3.72 -15.27 9.09
CA LEU A 651 3.57 -14.89 7.68
C LEU A 651 3.29 -13.38 7.52
N GLY A 652 3.26 -12.63 8.57
CA GLY A 652 3.01 -11.20 8.64
C GLY A 652 1.84 -10.86 9.57
N ARG A 653 1.95 -9.74 10.30
CA ARG A 653 0.91 -9.23 11.21
C ARG A 653 -0.02 -8.30 10.48
N PHE A 654 -1.24 -8.16 10.97
CA PHE A 654 -2.17 -7.15 10.45
C PHE A 654 -1.52 -5.77 10.47
N ALA A 655 -1.57 -5.13 9.29
CA ALA A 655 -1.07 -3.78 9.08
C ALA A 655 -2.08 -2.71 9.52
N GLY A 656 -3.34 -3.06 9.75
CA GLY A 656 -4.42 -2.15 10.11
C GLY A 656 -5.56 -2.87 10.84
N GLY A 657 -6.65 -2.12 11.07
CA GLY A 657 -7.87 -2.63 11.68
C GLY A 657 -7.76 -2.93 13.17
N MET A 658 -8.77 -3.61 13.69
CA MET A 658 -8.88 -3.96 15.12
C MET A 658 -7.84 -5.01 15.56
N ASN A 659 -7.35 -5.82 14.61
CA ASN A 659 -6.40 -6.90 14.88
C ASN A 659 -4.94 -6.51 14.62
N VAL A 660 -4.64 -5.20 14.50
CA VAL A 660 -3.29 -4.71 14.24
C VAL A 660 -2.28 -5.35 15.20
N GLY A 661 -1.24 -5.97 14.63
CA GLY A 661 -0.19 -6.60 15.41
C GLY A 661 -0.62 -7.83 16.21
N GLU A 662 -1.54 -8.66 15.71
CA GLU A 662 -1.95 -9.89 16.36
C GLU A 662 -0.74 -10.77 16.77
N PRO A 663 -0.85 -11.56 17.84
CA PRO A 663 0.24 -12.43 18.29
C PRO A 663 0.49 -13.58 17.31
N LYS A 664 1.74 -14.06 17.24
CA LYS A 664 2.19 -15.12 16.32
C LYS A 664 2.76 -16.32 17.08
N GLY A 665 2.65 -17.49 16.47
CA GLY A 665 2.98 -18.77 17.11
C GLY A 665 1.85 -19.28 17.99
N LEU A 666 2.15 -20.18 18.90
CA LEU A 666 1.21 -20.60 19.95
C LEU A 666 1.23 -19.58 21.07
N VAL A 667 0.07 -18.96 21.38
CA VAL A 667 -0.01 -17.89 22.37
C VAL A 667 -0.23 -18.43 23.77
N ASP A 668 -1.17 -19.39 23.89
CA ASP A 668 -1.55 -19.99 25.18
C ASP A 668 -1.14 -21.47 25.25
N ASP A 669 -1.71 -22.31 24.40
CA ASP A 669 -1.42 -23.77 24.37
C ASP A 669 -1.87 -24.39 23.03
N LEU A 670 -1.62 -25.65 22.85
CA LEU A 670 -2.33 -26.51 21.90
C LEU A 670 -3.39 -27.28 22.70
N PHE A 671 -4.67 -26.97 22.48
CA PHE A 671 -5.76 -27.51 23.25
C PHE A 671 -6.34 -28.76 22.63
N SER A 672 -6.60 -29.79 23.42
CA SER A 672 -7.56 -30.82 23.05
C SER A 672 -8.97 -30.29 23.29
N VAL A 673 -9.85 -30.50 22.32
CA VAL A 673 -11.19 -29.89 22.34
C VAL A 673 -12.28 -30.90 21.99
N SER A 674 -13.46 -30.67 22.55
CA SER A 674 -14.70 -31.41 22.24
C SER A 674 -15.79 -30.46 21.78
N ALA A 675 -16.44 -30.76 20.65
CA ALA A 675 -17.50 -29.92 20.11
C ALA A 675 -18.73 -29.90 21.04
N ILE A 676 -19.29 -28.72 21.24
CA ILE A 676 -20.56 -28.53 21.96
C ILE A 676 -21.72 -28.62 20.99
N LYS A 677 -22.74 -29.40 21.34
CA LYS A 677 -23.99 -29.39 20.58
C LYS A 677 -24.74 -28.09 20.84
N LEU A 678 -24.86 -27.26 19.83
CA LEU A 678 -25.65 -26.05 19.86
C LEU A 678 -27.15 -26.34 19.76
N GLY A 679 -27.99 -25.48 20.34
CA GLY A 679 -29.43 -25.48 20.19
C GLY A 679 -29.85 -25.14 18.75
N LYS A 680 -31.15 -24.79 18.58
CA LYS A 680 -31.59 -24.22 17.31
C LYS A 680 -31.11 -22.77 17.22
N LEU A 681 -30.77 -22.34 15.99
CA LEU A 681 -30.51 -20.93 15.72
C LEU A 681 -31.73 -20.10 16.14
N GLN A 682 -31.51 -19.15 17.00
CA GLN A 682 -32.50 -18.16 17.44
C GLN A 682 -32.16 -16.83 16.80
N ARG A 683 -33.18 -16.10 16.43
CA ARG A 683 -33.06 -14.75 15.89
C ARG A 683 -34.03 -13.83 16.60
N THR A 684 -33.52 -12.72 17.08
CA THR A 684 -34.28 -11.62 17.69
C THR A 684 -34.17 -10.42 16.75
N ALA A 685 -35.29 -9.98 16.20
CA ALA A 685 -35.32 -8.79 15.37
C ALA A 685 -35.16 -7.54 16.24
N GLY A 686 -34.34 -6.60 15.75
CA GLY A 686 -34.07 -5.36 16.45
C GLY A 686 -33.55 -4.28 15.52
N THR A 687 -32.80 -3.34 16.07
CA THR A 687 -32.11 -2.27 15.33
C THR A 687 -30.60 -2.59 15.25
N PRO A 688 -29.83 -2.00 14.32
CA PRO A 688 -28.38 -2.11 14.35
C PRO A 688 -27.82 -1.62 15.67
N VAL A 689 -26.78 -2.29 16.19
CA VAL A 689 -26.16 -1.88 17.45
C VAL A 689 -25.46 -0.53 17.25
N PRO A 690 -25.64 0.42 18.19
CA PRO A 690 -24.93 1.70 18.12
C PRO A 690 -23.47 1.48 18.54
N LEU A 691 -22.62 1.13 17.59
CA LEU A 691 -21.22 0.82 17.82
C LEU A 691 -20.33 1.97 17.34
N LEU A 692 -19.40 2.35 18.19
CA LEU A 692 -18.27 3.20 17.85
C LEU A 692 -17.05 2.31 17.61
N ALA A 693 -16.80 1.98 16.35
CA ALA A 693 -15.63 1.24 15.91
C ALA A 693 -15.03 1.96 14.70
N PHE A 694 -13.74 2.27 14.80
CA PHE A 694 -13.04 3.05 13.81
C PHE A 694 -11.78 2.32 13.35
N LYS A 695 -10.98 2.95 12.49
CA LYS A 695 -9.71 2.43 12.00
C LYS A 695 -8.61 2.32 13.08
N SER A 696 -8.90 2.62 14.34
CA SER A 696 -8.06 2.35 15.50
C SER A 696 -8.49 1.08 16.21
N PRO A 697 -7.65 0.43 17.03
CA PRO A 697 -8.00 -0.76 17.79
C PRO A 697 -8.88 -0.44 19.03
N ILE A 698 -9.81 0.49 18.90
CA ILE A 698 -10.74 0.93 19.94
C ILE A 698 -12.16 0.72 19.41
N TRP A 699 -13.00 0.12 20.25
CA TRP A 699 -14.42 0.01 20.00
C TRP A 699 -15.20 0.19 21.30
N ASP A 700 -16.39 0.73 21.20
CA ASP A 700 -17.32 0.88 22.32
C ASP A 700 -18.74 0.85 21.79
N VAL A 701 -19.70 0.59 22.66
CA VAL A 701 -21.11 0.73 22.33
C VAL A 701 -21.48 2.21 22.53
N ALA A 702 -21.92 2.87 21.46
CA ALA A 702 -22.38 4.26 21.52
C ALA A 702 -23.61 4.39 22.46
N ASP A 703 -24.02 5.60 22.75
CA ASP A 703 -25.19 5.88 23.59
C ASP A 703 -26.41 5.04 23.18
N GLY A 704 -26.78 4.11 24.04
CA GLY A 704 -27.89 3.18 23.80
C GLY A 704 -27.64 1.78 24.35
N ASP A 705 -28.72 1.01 24.46
CA ASP A 705 -28.67 -0.36 24.96
C ASP A 705 -28.60 -1.37 23.80
N ALA A 706 -27.50 -2.12 23.72
CA ALA A 706 -27.35 -3.20 22.74
C ALA A 706 -28.43 -4.31 22.90
N SER A 707 -29.22 -4.33 23.97
CA SER A 707 -30.30 -5.30 24.18
C SER A 707 -31.40 -5.24 23.10
N MET A 708 -31.56 -4.08 22.46
CA MET A 708 -32.55 -3.86 21.40
C MET A 708 -32.02 -4.16 20.00
N SER A 709 -30.79 -4.65 19.85
CA SER A 709 -30.17 -4.94 18.56
C SER A 709 -30.71 -6.22 17.93
N ASP A 710 -30.66 -6.25 16.58
CA ASP A 710 -30.93 -7.49 15.82
C ASP A 710 -29.83 -8.52 16.12
N ARG A 711 -30.21 -9.72 16.56
CA ARG A 711 -29.29 -10.75 17.02
C ARG A 711 -29.60 -12.11 16.43
N ALA A 712 -28.56 -12.89 16.18
CA ALA A 712 -28.70 -14.29 15.81
C ALA A 712 -27.66 -15.13 16.57
N GLY A 713 -28.08 -16.27 17.11
CA GLY A 713 -27.17 -17.10 17.89
C GLY A 713 -27.78 -18.34 18.45
N TYR A 714 -27.12 -18.91 19.45
CA TYR A 714 -27.44 -20.21 20.03
C TYR A 714 -27.40 -20.21 21.54
N THR A 715 -28.20 -21.11 22.11
CA THR A 715 -28.04 -21.50 23.52
C THR A 715 -27.26 -22.79 23.60
N PHE A 716 -26.30 -22.87 24.52
CA PHE A 716 -25.53 -24.09 24.82
C PHE A 716 -25.41 -24.32 26.33
N LYS A 717 -25.08 -25.56 26.74
CA LYS A 717 -25.02 -25.94 28.14
C LYS A 717 -23.62 -26.32 28.58
N LEU A 718 -23.20 -25.83 29.75
CA LEU A 718 -21.98 -26.23 30.43
C LEU A 718 -22.28 -27.01 31.72
N ALA A 719 -21.53 -28.08 31.95
CA ALA A 719 -21.64 -28.84 33.19
C ALA A 719 -21.00 -28.14 34.41
N GLY A 720 -20.05 -27.23 34.16
CA GLY A 720 -19.31 -26.47 35.16
C GLY A 720 -18.59 -25.30 34.53
N LYS A 721 -17.66 -24.70 35.27
CA LYS A 721 -16.73 -23.69 34.71
C LYS A 721 -15.68 -24.37 33.83
N GLN A 722 -15.89 -24.32 32.57
CA GLN A 722 -15.01 -24.89 31.54
C GLN A 722 -14.55 -23.75 30.62
N GLN A 723 -13.35 -23.80 30.12
CA GLN A 723 -12.87 -22.92 29.10
C GLN A 723 -13.55 -23.27 27.77
N VAL A 724 -13.97 -22.26 27.00
CA VAL A 724 -14.72 -22.45 25.77
C VAL A 724 -14.07 -21.64 24.65
N ILE A 725 -13.90 -22.27 23.49
CA ILE A 725 -13.42 -21.65 22.26
C ILE A 725 -14.59 -21.55 21.28
N VAL A 726 -14.74 -20.38 20.66
CA VAL A 726 -15.68 -20.16 19.55
C VAL A 726 -14.88 -19.89 18.29
N ARG A 727 -15.23 -20.60 17.21
CA ARG A 727 -14.74 -20.34 15.87
C ARG A 727 -15.86 -19.85 14.98
N ILE A 728 -15.58 -18.83 14.17
CA ILE A 728 -16.50 -18.25 13.20
C ILE A 728 -15.81 -18.31 11.85
N SER A 729 -16.31 -19.13 10.94
CA SER A 729 -15.74 -19.29 9.60
C SER A 729 -16.10 -18.14 8.66
N THR A 730 -17.21 -17.47 8.93
CA THR A 730 -17.70 -16.32 8.14
C THR A 730 -18.09 -15.20 9.10
N PRO A 731 -17.11 -14.44 9.63
CA PRO A 731 -17.41 -13.31 10.51
C PRO A 731 -18.17 -12.21 9.77
N PRO A 732 -18.97 -11.40 10.48
CA PRO A 732 -19.65 -10.25 9.86
C PRO A 732 -18.66 -9.19 9.41
N THR A 733 -19.06 -8.32 8.49
CA THR A 733 -18.25 -7.18 8.05
C THR A 733 -17.88 -6.27 9.22
N ALA A 734 -18.82 -6.01 10.11
CA ALA A 734 -18.64 -5.32 11.38
C ALA A 734 -19.75 -5.73 12.33
N GLY A 735 -19.41 -6.18 13.53
CA GLY A 735 -20.39 -6.65 14.50
C GLY A 735 -19.80 -6.95 15.87
N LEU A 736 -20.64 -7.42 16.76
CA LEU A 736 -20.24 -7.83 18.11
C LEU A 736 -20.63 -9.28 18.36
N MET A 737 -19.77 -9.96 19.13
CA MET A 737 -20.12 -11.20 19.81
C MET A 737 -20.64 -10.87 21.23
N ILE A 738 -21.80 -11.43 21.58
CA ILE A 738 -22.48 -11.20 22.83
C ILE A 738 -22.61 -12.54 23.56
N LEU A 739 -22.15 -12.58 24.82
CA LEU A 739 -22.26 -13.72 25.70
C LEU A 739 -23.10 -13.33 26.94
N ASN A 740 -24.25 -14.01 27.13
CA ASN A 740 -25.14 -13.73 28.24
C ASN A 740 -25.45 -12.23 28.42
N ASP A 741 -25.91 -11.60 27.33
CA ASP A 741 -26.20 -10.17 27.18
C ASP A 741 -25.02 -9.19 27.35
N LYS A 742 -23.77 -9.69 27.39
CA LYS A 742 -22.57 -8.84 27.49
C LYS A 742 -21.76 -8.88 26.19
N PRO A 743 -21.48 -7.74 25.57
CA PRO A 743 -20.53 -7.67 24.47
C PRO A 743 -19.12 -8.12 24.92
N ILE A 744 -18.52 -9.07 24.21
CA ILE A 744 -17.23 -9.68 24.60
C ILE A 744 -16.15 -9.53 23.52
N ALA A 745 -16.52 -9.36 22.26
CA ALA A 745 -15.57 -9.20 21.17
C ALA A 745 -16.19 -8.39 20.03
N TYR A 746 -15.37 -7.56 19.41
CA TYR A 746 -15.65 -6.97 18.12
C TYR A 746 -15.19 -7.93 17.01
N LEU A 747 -16.01 -8.05 15.98
CA LEU A 747 -15.78 -8.90 14.82
C LEU A 747 -15.74 -8.05 13.57
N ASP A 748 -14.79 -8.36 12.69
CA ASP A 748 -14.67 -7.76 11.37
C ASP A 748 -14.34 -8.84 10.31
N ARG A 749 -14.16 -8.43 9.07
CA ARG A 749 -13.83 -9.32 7.94
C ARG A 749 -12.45 -10.00 8.01
N SER A 750 -11.67 -9.77 9.03
CA SER A 750 -10.27 -10.26 9.11
C SER A 750 -10.09 -11.79 9.22
N GLY A 751 -11.10 -12.56 8.91
CA GLY A 751 -11.03 -14.02 8.69
C GLY A 751 -11.71 -14.87 9.74
N PRO A 752 -11.52 -16.20 9.66
CA PRO A 752 -12.10 -17.10 10.64
C PRO A 752 -11.63 -16.69 12.02
N THR A 753 -12.54 -16.11 12.78
CA THR A 753 -12.25 -15.58 14.11
C THR A 753 -12.25 -16.71 15.12
N CYS A 754 -11.22 -16.77 15.95
CA CYS A 754 -11.15 -17.60 17.14
C CYS A 754 -11.32 -16.71 18.36
N VAL A 755 -12.34 -16.96 19.18
CA VAL A 755 -12.60 -16.20 20.41
C VAL A 755 -12.61 -17.16 21.59
N MET A 756 -11.72 -16.92 22.53
CA MET A 756 -11.76 -17.61 23.82
C MET A 756 -12.74 -16.87 24.73
N LEU A 757 -13.82 -17.54 25.14
CA LEU A 757 -14.86 -16.91 25.93
C LEU A 757 -14.37 -16.58 27.34
N PRO A 758 -14.61 -15.35 27.86
CA PRO A 758 -14.24 -14.97 29.21
C PRO A 758 -14.93 -15.85 30.26
N SER A 759 -14.13 -16.52 31.09
CA SER A 759 -14.62 -17.49 32.08
C SER A 759 -15.53 -16.88 33.17
N ASP A 760 -15.40 -15.58 33.42
CA ASP A 760 -16.23 -14.81 34.38
C ASP A 760 -17.62 -14.50 33.82
N HIS A 761 -17.80 -14.56 32.51
CA HIS A 761 -19.09 -14.39 31.84
C HIS A 761 -19.79 -15.73 31.57
N LEU A 762 -19.08 -16.86 31.69
CA LEU A 762 -19.64 -18.20 31.53
C LEU A 762 -20.30 -18.69 32.84
N GLN A 763 -21.42 -19.39 32.73
CA GLN A 763 -22.16 -19.93 33.85
C GLN A 763 -22.43 -21.43 33.70
N LYS A 764 -22.56 -22.11 34.82
CA LYS A 764 -23.05 -23.50 34.85
C LYS A 764 -24.50 -23.55 34.39
N GLY A 765 -24.84 -24.43 33.47
CA GLY A 765 -26.16 -24.50 32.84
C GLY A 765 -26.18 -23.81 31.46
N ASN A 766 -27.27 -23.11 31.15
CA ASN A 766 -27.48 -22.47 29.86
C ASN A 766 -26.65 -21.21 29.75
N ASN A 767 -26.00 -21.05 28.60
CA ASN A 767 -25.34 -19.83 28.15
C ASN A 767 -25.92 -19.47 26.78
N THR A 768 -26.05 -18.18 26.51
CA THR A 768 -26.51 -17.64 25.23
C THR A 768 -25.35 -16.96 24.55
N LEU A 769 -25.04 -17.38 23.32
CA LEU A 769 -23.99 -16.79 22.47
C LEU A 769 -24.63 -16.27 21.19
N GLU A 770 -24.54 -14.98 20.97
CA GLU A 770 -25.19 -14.29 19.88
C GLU A 770 -24.20 -13.38 19.13
N LEU A 771 -24.53 -13.13 17.88
CA LEU A 771 -23.88 -12.09 17.06
C LEU A 771 -24.89 -10.96 16.80
N THR A 772 -24.38 -9.75 16.65
CA THR A 772 -25.14 -8.60 16.11
C THR A 772 -24.27 -7.87 15.09
N VAL A 773 -24.92 -7.07 14.23
CA VAL A 773 -24.27 -6.29 13.16
C VAL A 773 -24.49 -4.80 13.39
N VAL A 774 -23.61 -4.01 12.77
CA VAL A 774 -23.53 -2.56 13.03
C VAL A 774 -24.38 -1.77 12.04
N THR A 775 -24.58 -2.24 10.82
CA THR A 775 -25.26 -1.50 9.77
C THR A 775 -26.56 -2.18 9.34
N PRO A 776 -27.59 -1.41 8.92
CA PRO A 776 -28.86 -1.97 8.45
C PRO A 776 -28.72 -2.92 7.26
N GLU A 777 -27.77 -2.66 6.37
CA GLU A 777 -27.52 -3.47 5.17
C GLU A 777 -27.04 -4.88 5.52
N GLN A 778 -26.42 -5.06 6.67
CA GLN A 778 -25.88 -6.33 7.17
C GLN A 778 -26.94 -7.16 7.92
N VAL A 779 -28.10 -6.59 8.21
CA VAL A 779 -29.20 -7.29 8.90
C VAL A 779 -29.83 -8.30 7.93
N GLY A 780 -30.06 -9.50 8.39
CA GLY A 780 -30.74 -10.53 7.61
C GLY A 780 -29.80 -11.65 7.19
N GLU A 781 -29.39 -11.70 5.92
CA GLU A 781 -28.63 -12.83 5.39
C GLU A 781 -27.21 -12.92 5.95
N GLU A 782 -26.48 -11.79 6.05
CA GLU A 782 -25.12 -11.78 6.58
C GLU A 782 -25.08 -12.20 8.06
N LEU A 783 -25.95 -11.66 8.89
CA LEU A 783 -26.02 -12.02 10.32
C LEU A 783 -26.36 -13.51 10.50
N ALA A 784 -27.32 -14.03 9.72
CA ALA A 784 -27.68 -15.43 9.78
C ALA A 784 -26.53 -16.33 9.34
N ALA A 785 -25.88 -16.02 8.21
CA ALA A 785 -24.73 -16.77 7.69
C ALA A 785 -23.56 -16.77 8.67
N SER A 786 -23.27 -15.64 9.30
CA SER A 786 -22.24 -15.53 10.32
C SER A 786 -22.55 -16.39 11.56
N ALA A 787 -23.79 -16.34 12.03
CA ALA A 787 -24.23 -17.15 13.17
C ALA A 787 -24.19 -18.66 12.85
N GLU A 788 -24.64 -19.06 11.65
CA GLU A 788 -24.60 -20.46 11.20
C GLU A 788 -23.16 -20.98 11.06
N SER A 789 -22.19 -20.11 10.84
CA SER A 789 -20.78 -20.45 10.73
C SER A 789 -20.08 -20.62 12.08
N MET A 790 -20.77 -20.39 13.20
CA MET A 790 -20.21 -20.56 14.55
C MET A 790 -20.09 -22.03 14.93
N GLU A 791 -18.92 -22.39 15.44
CA GLU A 791 -18.67 -23.67 16.11
C GLU A 791 -18.14 -23.39 17.52
N VAL A 792 -18.64 -24.14 18.50
CA VAL A 792 -18.29 -23.95 19.91
C VAL A 792 -17.68 -25.23 20.48
N PHE A 793 -16.56 -25.07 21.15
CA PHE A 793 -15.77 -26.18 21.68
C PHE A 793 -15.48 -25.98 23.16
N ILE A 794 -15.58 -27.06 23.94
CA ILE A 794 -15.01 -27.14 25.30
C ILE A 794 -13.53 -27.47 25.16
N VAL A 795 -12.70 -26.78 25.90
CA VAL A 795 -11.31 -27.16 26.12
C VAL A 795 -11.27 -28.28 27.14
N ASP A 796 -10.86 -29.47 26.71
CA ASP A 796 -10.72 -30.66 27.58
C ASP A 796 -9.41 -30.60 28.38
N ALA A 797 -8.29 -30.26 27.72
CA ALA A 797 -6.97 -30.03 28.31
C ALA A 797 -6.07 -29.22 27.37
N GLY A 798 -5.07 -28.55 27.95
CA GLY A 798 -3.91 -28.06 27.19
C GLY A 798 -2.81 -29.13 27.14
N LEU A 799 -2.19 -29.35 25.98
CA LEU A 799 -1.13 -30.34 25.84
C LEU A 799 0.08 -30.06 26.75
N SER A 800 0.36 -28.76 27.06
CA SER A 800 1.45 -28.37 27.94
C SER A 800 1.26 -28.85 29.40
N GLN A 801 0.02 -29.15 29.82
CA GLN A 801 -0.27 -29.63 31.17
C GLN A 801 0.24 -31.08 31.40
N GLU A 802 0.41 -31.84 30.31
CA GLU A 802 0.85 -33.25 30.35
C GLU A 802 2.17 -33.44 29.62
N ALA A 803 2.89 -32.37 29.28
CA ALA A 803 4.13 -32.39 28.49
C ALA A 803 5.24 -31.51 29.08
N GLU A 804 6.49 -31.96 28.92
CA GLU A 804 7.60 -31.01 28.95
C GLU A 804 7.60 -30.21 27.65
N VAL A 805 7.54 -28.91 27.76
CA VAL A 805 7.53 -28.00 26.60
C VAL A 805 8.90 -27.36 26.40
N ALA A 806 9.40 -27.38 25.18
CA ALA A 806 10.65 -26.72 24.81
C ALA A 806 10.49 -25.92 23.51
N PHE A 807 11.36 -24.94 23.33
CA PHE A 807 11.39 -24.06 22.16
C PHE A 807 12.77 -23.99 21.54
N ALA A 808 12.85 -23.95 20.22
CA ALA A 808 14.09 -23.66 19.49
C ALA A 808 13.84 -22.59 18.42
N LYS A 809 14.81 -21.70 18.24
CA LYS A 809 14.77 -20.71 17.15
C LYS A 809 15.00 -21.40 15.82
N TRP A 810 14.35 -20.88 14.78
CA TRP A 810 14.60 -21.30 13.41
C TRP A 810 15.86 -20.59 12.88
N GLU A 811 16.80 -21.38 12.42
CA GLU A 811 18.10 -20.91 11.91
C GLU A 811 18.57 -21.80 10.75
N ALA A 812 19.36 -21.24 9.84
CA ALA A 812 19.99 -22.01 8.78
C ALA A 812 21.05 -22.97 9.37
N PRO A 813 21.18 -24.20 8.83
CA PRO A 813 22.25 -25.11 9.21
C PRO A 813 23.64 -24.56 8.88
N ASP A 814 24.66 -25.09 9.57
CA ASP A 814 26.05 -24.78 9.26
C ASP A 814 26.41 -25.21 7.83
N ALA A 815 27.41 -24.57 7.24
CA ALA A 815 27.85 -24.81 5.86
C ALA A 815 28.20 -26.29 5.57
N SER A 816 28.70 -27.03 6.56
CA SER A 816 29.06 -28.45 6.46
C SER A 816 27.86 -29.38 6.35
N ALA A 817 26.65 -28.95 6.72
CA ALA A 817 25.44 -29.77 6.68
C ALA A 817 24.85 -29.94 5.26
N TYR A 818 25.28 -29.11 4.30
CA TYR A 818 24.75 -29.14 2.94
C TYR A 818 25.43 -30.24 2.10
N LEU A 819 24.70 -31.26 1.75
CA LEU A 819 25.12 -32.38 0.89
C LEU A 819 24.51 -32.26 -0.51
N PRO A 820 25.11 -32.87 -1.55
CA PRO A 820 24.45 -33.01 -2.85
C PRO A 820 23.05 -33.60 -2.71
N LEU A 821 22.08 -33.13 -3.50
CA LEU A 821 20.65 -33.52 -3.37
C LEU A 821 20.46 -35.05 -3.26
N SER A 822 21.20 -35.82 -4.04
CA SER A 822 21.12 -37.29 -4.04
C SER A 822 21.58 -37.96 -2.74
N LYS A 823 22.30 -37.23 -1.88
CA LYS A 823 22.89 -37.73 -0.61
C LYS A 823 22.28 -37.03 0.62
N ALA A 824 21.52 -35.99 0.43
CA ALA A 824 21.04 -35.12 1.51
C ALA A 824 19.89 -35.73 2.34
N GLY A 825 19.23 -36.79 1.87
CA GLY A 825 18.17 -37.48 2.63
C GLY A 825 16.94 -36.64 2.93
N VAL A 826 16.65 -35.62 2.12
CA VAL A 826 15.47 -34.77 2.30
C VAL A 826 14.20 -35.60 2.14
N ALA A 827 13.32 -35.56 3.13
CA ALA A 827 12.06 -36.29 3.13
C ALA A 827 10.90 -35.35 2.70
N ALA A 828 10.04 -35.84 1.80
CA ALA A 828 8.85 -35.08 1.37
C ALA A 828 7.93 -34.80 2.56
N GLY A 829 7.46 -33.57 2.65
CA GLY A 829 6.60 -33.07 3.72
C GLY A 829 7.33 -32.67 4.99
N GLN A 830 8.66 -32.65 4.98
CA GLN A 830 9.50 -32.16 6.09
C GLN A 830 10.32 -30.95 5.60
N PRO A 831 10.53 -29.93 6.44
CA PRO A 831 11.28 -28.73 6.04
C PRO A 831 12.74 -29.06 5.68
N ALA A 832 13.27 -28.33 4.70
CA ALA A 832 14.65 -28.48 4.28
C ALA A 832 15.24 -27.15 3.82
N TRP A 833 16.57 -27.07 3.87
CA TRP A 833 17.34 -25.98 3.32
C TRP A 833 18.03 -26.41 2.04
N PHE A 834 18.03 -25.51 1.04
CA PHE A 834 18.67 -25.73 -0.25
C PHE A 834 19.65 -24.61 -0.53
N LYS A 835 20.76 -24.94 -1.15
CA LYS A 835 21.83 -24.01 -1.48
C LYS A 835 22.35 -24.27 -2.88
N CYS A 836 22.54 -23.21 -3.68
CA CYS A 836 23.32 -23.28 -4.92
C CYS A 836 24.11 -21.99 -5.14
N GLU A 837 25.10 -22.03 -6.02
CA GLU A 837 25.81 -20.84 -6.49
C GLU A 837 25.36 -20.49 -7.91
N PHE A 838 25.38 -19.20 -8.24
CA PHE A 838 25.12 -18.70 -9.59
C PHE A 838 26.01 -17.51 -9.92
N THR A 839 26.33 -17.35 -11.19
CA THR A 839 27.13 -16.23 -11.71
C THR A 839 26.39 -15.46 -12.77
N LEU A 840 26.69 -14.17 -12.85
CA LEU A 840 26.24 -13.25 -13.88
C LEU A 840 27.47 -12.68 -14.59
N ASP A 841 27.60 -12.85 -15.90
CA ASP A 841 28.77 -12.37 -16.65
C ASP A 841 28.75 -10.87 -16.97
N ALA A 842 27.68 -10.16 -16.62
CA ALA A 842 27.55 -8.72 -16.71
C ALA A 842 26.60 -8.18 -15.63
N ALA A 843 26.74 -6.90 -15.26
CA ALA A 843 25.80 -6.23 -14.36
C ALA A 843 24.41 -6.08 -14.99
N THR A 844 23.39 -6.23 -14.16
CA THR A 844 21.98 -6.03 -14.57
C THR A 844 21.18 -5.48 -13.40
N MET A 845 20.07 -4.80 -13.70
CA MET A 845 19.19 -4.20 -12.69
C MET A 845 17.95 -5.06 -12.36
N ALA A 846 17.66 -6.10 -13.10
CA ALA A 846 16.46 -6.91 -12.91
C ALA A 846 16.82 -8.39 -12.89
N VAL A 847 17.11 -8.92 -11.71
CA VAL A 847 17.33 -10.34 -11.46
C VAL A 847 16.19 -10.90 -10.64
N PHE A 848 15.68 -12.06 -11.06
CA PHE A 848 14.58 -12.71 -10.38
C PHE A 848 14.91 -14.15 -10.03
N PHE A 849 14.39 -14.62 -8.89
CA PHE A 849 14.30 -16.02 -8.56
C PHE A 849 12.92 -16.56 -8.95
N GLU A 850 12.88 -17.65 -9.71
CA GLU A 850 11.67 -18.42 -10.03
C GLU A 850 11.73 -19.75 -9.26
N PRO A 851 11.01 -19.90 -8.13
CA PRO A 851 11.07 -21.08 -7.27
C PRO A 851 10.22 -22.25 -7.80
N LYS A 852 10.29 -22.54 -9.09
CA LYS A 852 9.54 -23.64 -9.72
C LYS A 852 9.91 -25.00 -9.12
N GLY A 853 8.90 -25.75 -8.68
CA GLY A 853 9.07 -27.05 -8.04
C GLY A 853 9.21 -26.99 -6.52
N LEU A 854 9.44 -25.82 -5.95
CA LEU A 854 9.34 -25.55 -4.52
C LEU A 854 7.89 -25.26 -4.12
N THR A 855 7.65 -25.10 -2.82
CA THR A 855 6.32 -24.81 -2.28
C THR A 855 6.25 -23.41 -1.65
N LYS A 856 6.79 -23.26 -0.48
CA LYS A 856 6.78 -22.01 0.29
C LYS A 856 7.98 -21.94 1.22
N GLY A 857 8.50 -20.76 1.44
CA GLY A 857 9.61 -20.58 2.37
C GLY A 857 10.28 -19.22 2.29
N GLN A 858 11.59 -19.23 2.50
CA GLN A 858 12.43 -18.02 2.58
C GLN A 858 13.59 -18.11 1.59
N MET A 859 14.01 -16.96 1.08
CA MET A 859 15.16 -16.87 0.16
C MET A 859 16.18 -15.85 0.65
N PHE A 860 17.46 -16.22 0.53
CA PHE A 860 18.60 -15.39 0.89
C PHE A 860 19.60 -15.37 -0.25
N VAL A 861 20.23 -14.22 -0.48
CA VAL A 861 21.32 -14.08 -1.45
C VAL A 861 22.52 -13.45 -0.73
N ASN A 862 23.67 -14.13 -0.82
CA ASN A 862 24.92 -13.69 -0.17
C ASN A 862 24.74 -13.38 1.33
N GLY A 863 23.93 -14.18 2.03
CA GLY A 863 23.59 -13.99 3.45
C GLY A 863 22.59 -12.88 3.74
N LYS A 864 22.08 -12.17 2.73
CA LYS A 864 21.04 -11.15 2.88
C LYS A 864 19.67 -11.77 2.66
N HIS A 865 18.75 -11.56 3.59
CA HIS A 865 17.38 -12.05 3.48
C HIS A 865 16.62 -11.24 2.41
N VAL A 866 16.34 -11.85 1.29
CA VAL A 866 15.58 -11.24 0.19
C VAL A 866 14.10 -11.17 0.55
N GLY A 867 13.53 -12.28 1.02
CA GLY A 867 12.13 -12.31 1.42
C GLY A 867 11.51 -13.70 1.40
N ARG A 868 10.19 -13.71 1.45
CA ARG A 868 9.35 -14.91 1.43
C ARG A 868 8.92 -15.25 0.00
N TYR A 869 8.73 -16.54 -0.28
CA TYR A 869 8.05 -17.00 -1.49
C TYR A 869 6.93 -17.98 -1.13
N PHE A 870 5.88 -18.01 -1.97
CA PHE A 870 4.76 -18.92 -1.80
C PHE A 870 4.17 -19.24 -3.19
N VAL A 871 4.49 -20.38 -3.77
CA VAL A 871 4.10 -20.75 -5.13
C VAL A 871 3.19 -21.96 -5.19
N ALA A 872 3.23 -22.82 -4.16
CA ALA A 872 2.35 -23.98 -4.09
C ALA A 872 2.10 -24.43 -2.64
N THR A 873 0.97 -25.09 -2.40
CA THR A 873 0.70 -25.81 -1.15
C THR A 873 1.43 -27.17 -1.13
N LYS A 874 1.46 -27.85 0.03
CA LYS A 874 2.00 -29.21 0.16
C LYS A 874 1.39 -30.20 -0.86
N ALA A 875 0.11 -30.04 -1.19
CA ALA A 875 -0.59 -30.88 -2.16
C ALA A 875 -0.30 -30.51 -3.63
N GLY A 876 0.55 -29.51 -3.88
CA GLY A 876 0.89 -29.04 -5.22
C GLY A 876 -0.12 -28.08 -5.83
N LYS A 877 -1.12 -27.63 -5.07
CA LYS A 877 -2.04 -26.58 -5.55
C LYS A 877 -1.27 -25.26 -5.67
N VAL A 878 -1.31 -24.64 -6.85
CA VAL A 878 -0.66 -23.34 -7.11
C VAL A 878 -1.26 -22.26 -6.20
N VAL A 879 -0.39 -21.38 -5.69
CA VAL A 879 -0.75 -20.23 -4.87
C VAL A 879 -0.44 -18.95 -5.67
N PRO A 880 -1.47 -18.31 -6.26
CA PRO A 880 -1.28 -17.05 -7.00
C PRO A 880 -0.99 -15.89 -6.03
N PRO A 881 -0.66 -14.68 -6.56
CA PRO A 881 -0.43 -14.38 -7.97
C PRO A 881 1.05 -14.39 -8.36
N GLN A 882 1.99 -14.46 -7.40
CA GLN A 882 3.40 -14.19 -7.64
C GLN A 882 4.21 -15.44 -7.96
N GLU A 883 4.83 -15.46 -9.16
CA GLU A 883 5.69 -16.57 -9.62
C GLU A 883 7.18 -16.21 -9.66
N ARG A 884 7.52 -14.93 -9.68
CA ARG A 884 8.88 -14.39 -9.79
C ARG A 884 9.17 -13.46 -8.61
N TYR A 885 10.37 -13.57 -8.05
CA TYR A 885 10.79 -12.86 -6.85
C TYR A 885 12.03 -12.03 -7.15
N TYR A 886 11.91 -10.72 -7.08
CA TYR A 886 12.98 -9.78 -7.38
C TYR A 886 14.14 -9.91 -6.40
N ILE A 887 15.36 -10.02 -6.92
CA ILE A 887 16.61 -9.97 -6.17
C ILE A 887 17.27 -8.61 -6.43
N PRO A 888 17.41 -7.76 -5.41
CA PRO A 888 18.07 -6.46 -5.59
C PRO A 888 19.51 -6.61 -6.05
N GLU A 889 19.92 -5.81 -7.02
CA GLU A 889 21.28 -5.80 -7.54
C GLU A 889 22.36 -5.53 -6.47
N MET A 890 22.01 -4.79 -5.42
CA MET A 890 22.90 -4.53 -4.29
C MET A 890 23.19 -5.76 -3.41
N PHE A 891 22.38 -6.82 -3.54
CA PHE A 891 22.65 -8.10 -2.86
C PHE A 891 23.56 -8.99 -3.71
N LEU A 892 23.79 -8.63 -4.97
CA LEU A 892 24.62 -9.37 -5.90
C LEU A 892 26.08 -8.92 -5.79
N LYS A 893 26.97 -9.86 -6.03
CA LYS A 893 28.40 -9.57 -6.18
C LYS A 893 28.69 -9.02 -7.58
N PRO A 894 29.87 -8.41 -7.79
CA PRO A 894 30.30 -7.96 -9.12
C PRO A 894 30.18 -9.05 -10.19
N ALA A 895 30.04 -8.63 -11.44
CA ALA A 895 29.95 -9.53 -12.57
C ALA A 895 31.12 -10.52 -12.64
N GLY A 896 30.83 -11.79 -12.86
CA GLY A 896 31.81 -12.88 -12.86
C GLY A 896 32.07 -13.54 -11.51
N GLU A 897 31.62 -12.94 -10.41
CA GLU A 897 31.75 -13.54 -9.08
C GLU A 897 30.55 -14.45 -8.76
N ALA A 898 30.83 -15.55 -8.01
CA ALA A 898 29.78 -16.47 -7.60
C ALA A 898 28.91 -15.90 -6.48
N ASN A 899 27.61 -15.84 -6.69
CA ASN A 899 26.59 -15.50 -5.71
C ASN A 899 26.05 -16.76 -5.05
N GLU A 900 25.84 -16.74 -3.76
CA GLU A 900 25.18 -17.81 -3.02
C GLU A 900 23.68 -17.56 -2.94
N LEU A 901 22.87 -18.50 -3.40
CA LEU A 901 21.43 -18.56 -3.19
C LEU A 901 21.11 -19.62 -2.15
N LEU A 902 20.53 -19.22 -1.03
CA LEU A 902 20.08 -20.10 0.05
C LEU A 902 18.55 -20.02 0.17
N VAL A 903 17.89 -21.17 0.17
CA VAL A 903 16.43 -21.28 0.17
C VAL A 903 15.99 -22.25 1.26
N PHE A 904 15.02 -21.85 2.07
CA PHE A 904 14.27 -22.72 2.98
C PHE A 904 12.94 -23.10 2.32
N ASP A 905 12.57 -24.37 2.32
CA ASP A 905 11.26 -24.85 1.87
C ASP A 905 10.58 -25.67 2.99
N GLU A 906 9.33 -25.30 3.31
CA GLU A 906 8.56 -25.86 4.42
C GLU A 906 8.23 -27.34 4.28
N HIS A 907 8.24 -27.85 3.06
CA HIS A 907 7.82 -29.22 2.75
C HIS A 907 8.92 -30.07 2.12
N GLY A 908 10.14 -29.51 1.99
CA GLY A 908 11.28 -30.21 1.41
C GLY A 908 11.08 -30.55 -0.08
N ALA A 909 10.32 -29.72 -0.78
CA ALA A 909 10.18 -29.83 -2.22
C ALA A 909 11.52 -29.49 -2.90
N THR A 910 11.88 -30.27 -3.94
CA THR A 910 13.21 -30.16 -4.54
C THR A 910 13.29 -29.01 -5.56
N PRO A 911 14.36 -28.17 -5.52
CA PRO A 911 14.50 -27.00 -6.38
C PRO A 911 15.03 -27.30 -7.78
N THR A 912 14.88 -28.52 -8.30
CA THR A 912 15.47 -28.94 -9.59
C THR A 912 14.97 -28.16 -10.80
N LYS A 913 13.82 -27.51 -10.69
CA LYS A 913 13.24 -26.64 -11.72
C LYS A 913 13.35 -25.15 -11.40
N ALA A 914 13.87 -24.83 -10.22
CA ALA A 914 14.06 -23.44 -9.82
C ALA A 914 15.23 -22.84 -10.60
N LYS A 915 15.11 -21.55 -10.94
CA LYS A 915 16.14 -20.85 -11.72
C LYS A 915 16.22 -19.36 -11.36
N ILE A 916 17.35 -18.77 -11.72
CA ILE A 916 17.51 -17.33 -11.81
C ILE A 916 17.17 -16.88 -13.24
N SER A 917 16.44 -15.76 -13.36
CA SER A 917 16.05 -15.15 -14.66
C SER A 917 16.23 -13.64 -14.63
N LEU A 918 16.09 -13.01 -15.78
CA LEU A 918 16.18 -11.55 -15.96
C LEU A 918 14.78 -10.97 -16.17
#